data_a29d7cea97b6f5135c997a83cf35fdb0
#
_entry.id   a29d7cea97b6f5135c997a83cf35fdb0
#
_cell.length_a   1.000
_cell.length_b   1.000
_cell.length_c   1.000
_cell.angle_alpha   90.00
_cell.angle_beta   90.00
_cell.angle_gamma   90.00
#
_symmetry.space_group_name_H-M   'P 1'
#
loop_
_entity.id
_entity.type
_entity.pdbx_description
1 polymer ?
#
loop_
_entity_poly.entity_id
_entity_poly.type
_entity_poly.pdbx_seq_one_letter_code
_entity_poly.pdbx_strand_id
1 'polypeptide(L)'
;MAAELDAPGKSTRGRRAPRLRAWHLIPLLVFPAILIARSGPLPGRRDELLWLTDTRTRPLEPRLSVPAADVHRPYVRPREERPSIAVPLRELARLEESGDRAGIAASYLLHGDPQQGLAHLAHAPPSLNRDNDQAVAAFLLKRNDEALTWLDGLLETAPRHPQALWNRALVLREMGLHLLAASVFDEVAALGEPGWSAEAREQASWLRASVSQRAESWNGTRTALTQLAQDANLPIPLEEARRHPGISRGLFYDVVRTAPTSARVQALLPLAELLDRIHGGTALADHTRNIATRDFTRRAPLAAEYARLLRERQPASPDYLTRLRGAGEHDLLLGARLLTPEAQSPPEELERVARQWNDPWIHLLVQDELARQEGLAGEAWQADQRLKAALTLCREKRLRPRCADLLRKVSHRATSANRLSEAEDTGRASWREAQAMGEWELESAALRALAQAARFQFRVASARAYLSEYLARAPDTCDVKNYVHRNIAALELMRLRPKEARRALSRAQECNPSVGLIGAWTLTDLMRLDPRPEDAEQISAELTRAHATRETPGRRMLAQLVQARFELLKDRKQGNARLAAVIRQAAPYLNTDADARDTVAVAYQTMAVTAGEAGAFSEVPGVVADHLGVASPKQCALIAAAEAERTVVVALGPRGQVLGHHDASRKEPLGDDLSGLVPEKLLTLLRSCPRVEVLAAPPLDSRSGLLPPEMAWSYRVAMDASPEPKKKPPPPLHVVVANVETPSGLGLARLSSWESTPAPIGQSMELSGAQATPSRVLEAMSRATDIEFHAHGVVDRSLSEAPVIALAPEYDGRYALTSEALKQVRLEGSPVVLLGACSAARLPPFLHQTSSLPQAFVGAGARAVFAATVDIPDSAGRFFQGVRERIHAGATPAVALRAERLRWLRDVKGAPWVTRVLLYE
;
A
#
# COMPACT_ATOMS: atom_id res chain seq x y z
N MET A 1 -23.95 -38.92 30.84
CA MET A 1 -23.57 -40.18 31.51
C MET A 1 -22.04 -40.13 31.55
N ALA A 2 -21.41 -39.65 32.57
CA ALA A 2 -21.13 -40.37 33.84
C ALA A 2 -20.31 -41.63 33.53
N ALA A 3 -19.18 -41.94 34.04
CA ALA A 3 -18.42 -41.65 35.26
C ALA A 3 -17.02 -42.21 35.02
N GLU A 4 -16.00 -41.62 35.55
CA GLU A 4 -15.37 -41.86 36.86
C GLU A 4 -14.27 -42.93 36.91
N LEU A 5 -13.11 -42.47 37.38
CA LEU A 5 -12.23 -43.01 38.42
C LEU A 5 -11.35 -44.24 38.03
N ASP A 6 -10.06 -44.32 38.28
CA ASP A 6 -9.36 -44.20 39.58
C ASP A 6 -7.82 -44.28 39.40
N ALA A 7 -7.08 -43.58 40.25
CA ALA A 7 -5.70 -43.90 40.65
C ALA A 7 -5.78 -44.83 41.89
N PRO A 8 -4.72 -45.29 42.51
CA PRO A 8 -3.31 -44.93 42.63
C PRO A 8 -2.34 -46.13 42.81
N GLY A 9 -1.04 -45.89 42.99
CA GLY A 9 -0.12 -46.90 43.46
C GLY A 9 1.29 -46.42 43.83
N LYS A 10 1.52 -46.23 45.10
CA LYS A 10 2.72 -45.82 45.81
C LYS A 10 3.85 -46.85 45.84
N SER A 11 5.02 -46.33 46.18
CA SER A 11 6.05 -46.85 47.14
C SER A 11 7.32 -47.43 46.50
N THR A 12 8.54 -47.31 46.93
CA THR A 12 9.20 -46.85 48.18
C THR A 12 10.72 -46.81 47.98
N ARG A 13 11.34 -45.81 48.61
CA ARG A 13 12.62 -45.86 49.36
C ARG A 13 13.89 -46.55 48.82
N GLY A 14 14.96 -45.80 48.90
CA GLY A 14 16.34 -46.31 49.03
C GLY A 14 17.38 -45.18 49.16
N ARG A 15 17.58 -44.73 50.44
CA ARG A 15 18.70 -43.89 50.89
C ARG A 15 20.04 -44.53 50.68
N ARG A 16 21.13 -43.85 50.37
CA ARG A 16 22.40 -43.75 51.09
C ARG A 16 23.39 -42.78 50.46
N ALA A 17 23.72 -41.75 51.20
CA ALA A 17 25.01 -41.09 51.21
C ALA A 17 25.85 -41.73 52.36
N PRO A 18 27.08 -41.36 52.65
CA PRO A 18 28.07 -40.47 52.05
C PRO A 18 29.48 -41.09 51.99
N ARG A 19 30.53 -40.37 51.48
CA ARG A 19 31.86 -40.30 52.17
C ARG A 19 32.80 -39.31 51.48
N LEU A 20 33.23 -38.38 52.28
CA LEU A 20 34.38 -37.48 52.20
C LEU A 20 35.74 -38.20 52.17
N ARG A 21 36.71 -37.60 51.50
CA ARG A 21 38.15 -37.43 51.90
C ARG A 21 38.80 -36.65 50.72
N ALA A 22 39.18 -35.45 50.77
CA ALA A 22 40.17 -34.70 51.58
C ALA A 22 41.65 -34.98 51.14
N TRP A 23 42.35 -33.93 50.97
CA TRP A 23 43.78 -33.63 51.09
C TRP A 23 44.53 -33.41 49.76
N HIS A 24 45.26 -32.44 49.52
CA HIS A 24 45.91 -31.28 50.11
C HIS A 24 46.83 -30.64 49.07
N LEU A 25 47.00 -29.30 49.11
CA LEU A 25 48.19 -28.54 48.84
C LEU A 25 48.86 -28.58 47.42
N ILE A 26 48.75 -27.48 46.73
CA ILE A 26 49.92 -26.64 46.35
C ILE A 26 49.45 -25.21 46.14
N PRO A 27 49.99 -24.25 46.88
CA PRO A 27 49.70 -22.83 46.70
C PRO A 27 50.77 -22.08 45.96
N LEU A 28 50.41 -20.87 45.50
CA LEU A 28 51.39 -19.82 45.23
C LEU A 28 52.32 -19.97 44.01
N LEU A 29 51.81 -19.64 42.82
CA LEU A 29 52.56 -18.94 41.75
C LEU A 29 51.72 -18.44 40.57
N VAL A 30 50.45 -18.05 40.81
CA VAL A 30 49.59 -17.47 39.75
C VAL A 30 49.04 -16.11 40.19
N PHE A 31 49.79 -15.29 40.85
CA PHE A 31 49.36 -13.99 41.34
C PHE A 31 50.16 -12.77 40.88
N PRO A 32 50.88 -12.77 39.71
CA PRO A 32 50.99 -11.47 39.01
C PRO A 32 50.49 -11.43 37.58
N ALA A 33 49.96 -12.51 36.98
CA ALA A 33 49.44 -12.44 35.58
C ALA A 33 47.97 -11.99 35.48
N ILE A 34 47.25 -11.90 36.58
CA ILE A 34 45.80 -11.46 36.58
C ILE A 34 45.67 -9.94 36.80
N LEU A 35 46.70 -9.23 37.17
CA LEU A 35 46.66 -7.76 37.33
C LEU A 35 47.09 -6.99 36.09
N ILE A 36 47.55 -7.63 35.00
CA ILE A 36 47.89 -6.98 33.73
C ILE A 36 46.80 -7.20 32.65
N ALA A 37 45.88 -8.17 32.87
CA ALA A 37 44.78 -8.41 31.95
C ALA A 37 43.47 -7.65 32.31
N ARG A 38 43.54 -6.74 33.31
CA ARG A 38 42.41 -5.85 33.69
C ARG A 38 42.65 -4.38 33.42
N SER A 39 43.65 -4.02 32.66
CA SER A 39 43.68 -2.76 31.94
C SER A 39 43.18 -2.97 30.52
N GLY A 40 42.00 -3.53 30.39
CA GLY A 40 41.14 -3.18 29.26
C GLY A 40 41.01 -1.66 29.28
N PRO A 41 40.92 -0.99 28.14
CA PRO A 41 40.70 0.44 28.13
C PRO A 41 39.56 0.71 29.12
N LEU A 42 39.82 1.57 30.09
CA LEU A 42 38.78 2.17 30.92
C LEU A 42 37.62 2.42 29.99
N PRO A 43 36.34 2.01 30.33
CA PRO A 43 35.23 2.45 29.55
C PRO A 43 35.32 3.97 29.52
N GLY A 44 35.85 4.48 28.41
CA GLY A 44 35.85 5.91 28.16
C GLY A 44 34.40 6.30 28.45
N ARG A 45 34.18 7.38 29.14
CA ARG A 45 32.90 8.04 29.29
C ARG A 45 32.29 8.07 27.89
N ARG A 46 31.55 7.00 27.58
CA ARG A 46 30.70 6.96 26.40
C ARG A 46 29.57 7.91 26.72
N ASP A 47 29.60 9.05 26.06
CA ASP A 47 28.42 9.65 25.53
C ASP A 47 27.46 10.28 26.55
N GLU A 48 27.95 11.21 27.32
CA GLU A 48 27.10 12.36 27.58
C GLU A 48 26.98 13.11 26.25
N LEU A 49 25.83 13.01 25.57
CA LEU A 49 25.41 13.96 24.56
C LEU A 49 25.35 15.30 25.28
N LEU A 50 26.45 16.06 25.30
CA LEU A 50 26.66 17.26 26.11
C LEU A 50 25.65 18.38 25.84
N TRP A 51 24.85 18.24 24.78
CA TRP A 51 23.81 19.19 24.41
C TRP A 51 22.39 18.79 24.91
N LEU A 52 22.18 17.65 25.57
CA LEU A 52 20.92 17.35 26.27
C LEU A 52 20.83 18.15 27.56
N THR A 53 20.75 19.48 27.41
CA THR A 53 20.83 20.42 28.49
C THR A 53 19.57 20.50 29.35
N ASP A 54 18.40 20.11 28.82
CA ASP A 54 17.18 20.01 29.60
C ASP A 54 17.06 18.64 30.25
N THR A 55 17.25 18.58 31.54
CA THR A 55 17.17 17.36 32.34
C THR A 55 15.76 17.04 32.81
N ARG A 56 14.76 17.88 32.57
CA ARG A 56 13.39 17.74 33.10
C ARG A 56 12.45 17.05 32.13
N THR A 57 12.60 17.30 30.82
CA THR A 57 11.76 16.74 29.77
C THR A 57 12.61 16.13 28.65
N ARG A 58 12.06 15.12 27.94
CA ARG A 58 12.74 14.60 26.74
C ARG A 58 12.40 15.45 25.51
N PRO A 59 13.37 15.64 24.59
CA PRO A 59 13.17 16.48 23.40
C PRO A 59 12.30 15.82 22.35
N LEU A 60 12.30 14.49 22.29
CA LEU A 60 11.51 13.68 21.33
C LEU A 60 10.53 12.76 22.08
N GLU A 61 9.35 12.54 21.49
CA GLU A 61 8.43 11.51 21.94
C GLU A 61 8.91 10.11 21.57
N PRO A 62 9.41 9.86 20.32
CA PRO A 62 10.05 8.60 19.94
C PRO A 62 11.33 8.31 20.75
N ARG A 63 11.63 7.01 20.88
CA ARG A 63 12.83 6.51 21.56
C ARG A 63 13.94 6.24 20.54
N LEU A 64 15.09 6.87 20.72
CA LEU A 64 16.30 6.59 19.96
C LEU A 64 17.10 5.45 20.61
N SER A 65 17.94 4.80 19.80
CA SER A 65 18.78 3.69 20.29
C SER A 65 20.02 4.14 21.05
N VAL A 66 20.33 5.44 21.03
CA VAL A 66 21.46 6.00 21.79
C VAL A 66 21.11 6.08 23.27
N PRO A 67 21.86 5.39 24.18
CA PRO A 67 21.49 5.26 25.60
C PRO A 67 21.26 6.60 26.31
N ALA A 68 22.06 7.63 26.00
CA ALA A 68 21.92 8.94 26.61
C ALA A 68 20.60 9.66 26.22
N ALA A 69 20.08 9.38 25.04
CA ALA A 69 18.80 9.89 24.56
C ALA A 69 17.60 9.06 25.03
N ASP A 70 17.81 7.81 25.42
CA ASP A 70 16.76 6.85 25.81
C ASP A 70 16.47 6.85 27.34
N VAL A 71 17.00 7.81 28.08
CA VAL A 71 16.66 7.98 29.50
C VAL A 71 15.23 8.49 29.63
N HIS A 72 14.37 7.75 30.38
CA HIS A 72 13.00 8.20 30.61
C HIS A 72 12.92 9.57 31.26
N ARG A 73 12.17 10.46 30.63
CA ARG A 73 11.75 11.76 31.12
C ARG A 73 10.35 12.06 30.57
N PRO A 74 9.51 12.82 31.28
CA PRO A 74 8.21 13.20 30.74
C PRO A 74 8.35 13.91 29.38
N TYR A 75 7.44 13.58 28.45
CA TYR A 75 7.34 14.32 27.18
C TYR A 75 6.28 15.39 27.28
N VAL A 76 6.64 16.61 26.92
CA VAL A 76 5.72 17.73 26.81
C VAL A 76 5.65 18.15 25.35
N ARG A 77 4.48 17.97 24.75
CA ARG A 77 4.28 18.37 23.34
C ARG A 77 4.50 19.86 23.18
N PRO A 78 5.39 20.31 22.31
CA PRO A 78 5.58 21.73 22.02
C PRO A 78 4.28 22.35 21.49
N ARG A 79 3.98 23.59 21.89
CA ARG A 79 2.81 24.34 21.38
C ARG A 79 3.02 24.82 19.94
N GLU A 80 4.26 25.03 19.53
CA GLU A 80 4.67 25.43 18.20
C GLU A 80 5.73 24.44 17.70
N GLU A 81 5.87 24.29 16.37
CA GLU A 81 6.95 23.50 15.81
C GLU A 81 8.29 24.06 16.26
N ARG A 82 9.12 23.22 16.86
CA ARG A 82 10.45 23.64 17.27
C ARG A 82 11.25 23.98 16.01
N PRO A 83 11.84 25.18 15.91
CA PRO A 83 12.75 25.43 14.81
C PRO A 83 13.92 24.45 14.90
N SER A 84 14.39 23.97 13.75
CA SER A 84 15.63 23.19 13.69
C SER A 84 16.76 24.01 14.30
N ILE A 85 17.37 23.47 15.35
CA ILE A 85 18.51 24.09 16.02
C ILE A 85 19.78 23.50 15.40
N ALA A 86 20.75 24.32 15.07
CA ALA A 86 22.00 23.82 14.52
C ALA A 86 22.73 22.90 15.52
N VAL A 87 23.14 21.72 15.05
CA VAL A 87 23.94 20.79 15.86
C VAL A 87 25.27 21.48 16.23
N PRO A 88 25.74 21.42 17.49
CA PRO A 88 26.99 22.02 17.87
C PRO A 88 28.17 21.45 17.05
N LEU A 89 28.83 22.28 16.25
CA LEU A 89 29.88 21.87 15.31
C LEU A 89 31.03 21.08 15.98
N ARG A 90 31.35 21.40 17.22
CA ARG A 90 32.41 20.73 17.98
C ARG A 90 32.06 19.26 18.27
N GLU A 91 30.81 18.98 18.59
CA GLU A 91 30.35 17.62 18.83
C GLU A 91 30.23 16.84 17.51
N LEU A 92 29.73 17.49 16.47
CA LEU A 92 29.67 16.89 15.15
C LEU A 92 31.08 16.48 14.65
N ALA A 93 32.07 17.37 14.78
CA ALA A 93 33.47 17.07 14.43
C ALA A 93 34.02 15.87 15.22
N ARG A 94 33.73 15.79 16.54
CA ARG A 94 34.15 14.68 17.39
C ARG A 94 33.51 13.34 16.94
N LEU A 95 32.22 13.34 16.60
CA LEU A 95 31.53 12.14 16.10
C LEU A 95 32.06 11.74 14.72
N GLU A 96 32.36 12.69 13.84
CA GLU A 96 32.98 12.43 12.55
C GLU A 96 34.41 11.85 12.69
N GLU A 97 35.23 12.38 13.58
CA GLU A 97 36.58 11.86 13.87
C GLU A 97 36.52 10.43 14.41
N SER A 98 35.52 10.10 15.22
CA SER A 98 35.30 8.75 15.73
C SER A 98 34.65 7.80 14.72
N GLY A 99 34.10 8.31 13.60
CA GLY A 99 33.35 7.55 12.62
C GLY A 99 31.98 7.10 13.11
N ASP A 100 31.44 7.73 14.19
CA ASP A 100 30.14 7.36 14.78
C ASP A 100 28.97 7.94 14.00
N ARG A 101 28.62 7.27 12.92
CA ARG A 101 27.48 7.62 12.06
C ARG A 101 26.14 7.59 12.79
N ALA A 102 25.97 6.69 13.75
CA ALA A 102 24.74 6.58 14.54
C ALA A 102 24.59 7.77 15.50
N GLY A 103 25.69 8.19 16.17
CA GLY A 103 25.73 9.39 17.01
C GLY A 103 25.46 10.66 16.21
N ILE A 104 26.04 10.79 15.00
CA ILE A 104 25.74 11.92 14.10
C ILE A 104 24.25 11.96 13.75
N ALA A 105 23.68 10.85 13.36
CA ALA A 105 22.27 10.76 13.00
C ALA A 105 21.37 11.12 14.19
N ALA A 106 21.64 10.56 15.38
CA ALA A 106 20.89 10.88 16.60
C ALA A 106 20.95 12.37 16.92
N SER A 107 22.11 13.01 16.69
CA SER A 107 22.30 14.43 16.89
C SER A 107 21.37 15.25 15.99
N TYR A 108 21.29 14.92 14.70
CA TYR A 108 20.38 15.59 13.77
C TYR A 108 18.91 15.36 14.15
N LEU A 109 18.53 14.13 14.52
CA LEU A 109 17.16 13.82 14.96
C LEU A 109 16.75 14.63 16.18
N LEU A 110 17.63 14.74 17.18
CA LEU A 110 17.38 15.50 18.41
C LEU A 110 17.25 17.01 18.16
N HIS A 111 17.91 17.52 17.12
CA HIS A 111 17.89 18.92 16.74
C HIS A 111 16.83 19.29 15.70
N GLY A 112 15.97 18.32 15.33
CA GLY A 112 14.83 18.54 14.44
C GLY A 112 15.17 18.51 12.94
N ASP A 113 16.26 17.86 12.55
CA ASP A 113 16.59 17.59 11.15
C ASP A 113 16.57 16.08 10.84
N PRO A 114 15.38 15.48 10.70
CA PRO A 114 15.27 14.06 10.44
C PRO A 114 15.77 13.65 9.04
N GLN A 115 15.88 14.60 8.12
CA GLN A 115 16.38 14.31 6.76
C GLN A 115 17.86 14.04 6.77
N GLN A 116 18.68 14.88 7.45
CA GLN A 116 20.10 14.63 7.66
C GLN A 116 20.32 13.37 8.51
N GLY A 117 19.50 13.18 9.57
CA GLY A 117 19.55 11.97 10.36
C GLY A 117 19.41 10.70 9.50
N LEU A 118 18.43 10.67 8.62
CA LEU A 118 18.19 9.52 7.72
C LEU A 118 19.35 9.32 6.73
N ALA A 119 19.92 10.39 6.19
CA ALA A 119 21.05 10.32 5.28
C ALA A 119 22.29 9.68 5.94
N HIS A 120 22.59 10.03 7.19
CA HIS A 120 23.70 9.40 7.94
C HIS A 120 23.40 7.95 8.30
N LEU A 121 22.17 7.60 8.67
CA LEU A 121 21.75 6.21 8.95
C LEU A 121 21.83 5.31 7.72
N ALA A 122 21.58 5.82 6.52
CA ALA A 122 21.71 5.06 5.29
C ALA A 122 23.14 4.51 5.08
N HIS A 123 24.16 5.20 5.62
CA HIS A 123 25.57 4.82 5.54
C HIS A 123 26.11 4.15 6.82
N ALA A 124 25.29 3.99 7.84
CA ALA A 124 25.65 3.27 9.07
C ALA A 124 25.58 1.73 8.86
N PRO A 125 26.43 0.96 9.56
CA PRO A 125 26.37 -0.49 9.49
C PRO A 125 24.99 -1.06 9.84
N PRO A 126 24.52 -2.14 9.17
CA PRO A 126 23.26 -2.78 9.49
C PRO A 126 23.21 -3.22 10.96
N SER A 127 22.15 -2.82 11.67
CA SER A 127 21.91 -3.21 13.06
C SER A 127 20.47 -2.90 13.45
N LEU A 128 19.94 -3.59 14.48
CA LEU A 128 18.60 -3.31 15.00
C LEU A 128 18.45 -1.86 15.50
N ASN A 129 19.50 -1.30 16.09
CA ASN A 129 19.53 0.07 16.54
C ASN A 129 19.39 1.07 15.38
N ARG A 130 20.15 0.82 14.28
CA ARG A 130 20.03 1.63 13.06
C ARG A 130 18.61 1.57 12.50
N ASP A 131 18.02 0.40 12.43
CA ASP A 131 16.68 0.20 11.85
C ASP A 131 15.61 0.89 12.71
N ASN A 132 15.75 0.87 14.05
CA ASN A 132 14.92 1.66 14.96
C ASN A 132 15.03 3.16 14.69
N ASP A 133 16.26 3.68 14.57
CA ASP A 133 16.48 5.12 14.40
C ASP A 133 16.09 5.59 12.99
N GLN A 134 16.18 4.73 11.97
CA GLN A 134 15.58 4.97 10.64
C GLN A 134 14.06 5.08 10.71
N ALA A 135 13.41 4.21 11.48
CA ALA A 135 11.99 4.30 11.72
C ALA A 135 11.59 5.60 12.44
N VAL A 136 12.39 6.06 13.41
CA VAL A 136 12.18 7.36 14.07
C VAL A 136 12.31 8.50 13.08
N ALA A 137 13.34 8.49 12.23
CA ALA A 137 13.52 9.51 11.19
C ALA A 137 12.32 9.53 10.22
N ALA A 138 11.90 8.37 9.73
CA ALA A 138 10.73 8.24 8.86
C ALA A 138 9.44 8.75 9.53
N PHE A 139 9.23 8.43 10.80
CA PHE A 139 8.09 8.91 11.59
C PHE A 139 8.07 10.44 11.72
N LEU A 140 9.21 11.06 12.03
CA LEU A 140 9.33 12.51 12.12
C LEU A 140 9.07 13.19 10.76
N LEU A 141 9.42 12.53 9.65
CA LEU A 141 9.12 12.95 8.28
C LEU A 141 7.68 12.63 7.84
N LYS A 142 6.82 12.13 8.75
CA LYS A 142 5.44 11.71 8.45
C LYS A 142 5.32 10.56 7.43
N ARG A 143 6.40 9.80 7.24
CA ARG A 143 6.45 8.60 6.39
C ARG A 143 6.06 7.35 7.21
N ASN A 144 4.82 7.33 7.72
CA ASN A 144 4.38 6.32 8.69
C ASN A 144 4.46 4.88 8.17
N ASP A 145 4.20 4.66 6.88
CA ASP A 145 4.30 3.33 6.26
C ASP A 145 5.74 2.79 6.26
N GLU A 146 6.70 3.66 5.93
CA GLU A 146 8.13 3.34 5.96
C GLU A 146 8.57 3.04 7.41
N ALA A 147 8.15 3.88 8.37
CA ALA A 147 8.43 3.65 9.78
C ALA A 147 7.89 2.31 10.28
N LEU A 148 6.63 1.95 9.94
CA LEU A 148 6.06 0.64 10.29
C LEU A 148 6.83 -0.52 9.65
N THR A 149 7.27 -0.36 8.41
CA THR A 149 8.02 -1.42 7.71
C THR A 149 9.34 -1.73 8.42
N TRP A 150 10.10 -0.69 8.82
CA TRP A 150 11.32 -0.86 9.60
C TRP A 150 11.05 -1.51 10.97
N LEU A 151 10.05 -1.02 11.70
CA LEU A 151 9.70 -1.51 13.04
C LEU A 151 9.15 -2.94 13.02
N ASP A 152 8.30 -3.28 12.06
CA ASP A 152 7.78 -4.64 11.91
C ASP A 152 8.92 -5.62 11.60
N GLY A 153 9.85 -5.26 10.69
CA GLY A 153 11.02 -6.09 10.37
C GLY A 153 11.96 -6.28 11.57
N LEU A 154 12.22 -5.22 12.33
CA LEU A 154 13.01 -5.29 13.56
C LEU A 154 12.36 -6.20 14.61
N LEU A 155 11.06 -6.01 14.85
CA LEU A 155 10.31 -6.77 15.88
C LEU A 155 10.13 -8.26 15.52
N GLU A 156 10.24 -8.63 14.26
CA GLU A 156 10.32 -10.03 13.85
C GLU A 156 11.61 -10.71 14.34
N THR A 157 12.71 -9.97 14.32
CA THR A 157 14.01 -10.47 14.78
C THR A 157 14.14 -10.36 16.32
N ALA A 158 13.64 -9.27 16.88
CA ALA A 158 13.69 -8.95 18.31
C ALA A 158 12.31 -8.53 18.86
N PRO A 159 11.38 -9.48 19.12
CA PRO A 159 9.98 -9.17 19.46
C PRO A 159 9.79 -8.36 20.76
N ARG A 160 10.81 -8.29 21.60
CA ARG A 160 10.76 -7.53 22.87
C ARG A 160 11.70 -6.31 22.87
N HIS A 161 12.06 -5.79 21.69
CA HIS A 161 12.91 -4.60 21.59
C HIS A 161 12.16 -3.36 22.10
N PRO A 162 12.59 -2.73 23.22
CA PRO A 162 11.74 -1.77 23.92
C PRO A 162 11.51 -0.48 23.13
N GLN A 163 12.55 0.07 22.50
CA GLN A 163 12.43 1.30 21.69
C GLN A 163 11.53 1.06 20.47
N ALA A 164 11.69 -0.09 19.80
CA ALA A 164 10.89 -0.41 18.63
C ALA A 164 9.41 -0.61 18.95
N LEU A 165 9.06 -1.28 20.04
CA LEU A 165 7.68 -1.40 20.50
C LEU A 165 7.07 -0.03 20.81
N TRP A 166 7.80 0.82 21.57
CA TRP A 166 7.35 2.17 21.86
C TRP A 166 7.09 2.98 20.57
N ASN A 167 8.07 3.00 19.67
CA ASN A 167 7.98 3.75 18.42
C ASN A 167 6.87 3.21 17.51
N ARG A 168 6.68 1.89 17.46
CA ARG A 168 5.57 1.27 16.73
C ARG A 168 4.21 1.74 17.27
N ALA A 169 4.05 1.79 18.59
CA ALA A 169 2.83 2.29 19.20
C ALA A 169 2.58 3.77 18.85
N LEU A 170 3.62 4.60 18.82
CA LEU A 170 3.50 6.00 18.41
C LEU A 170 3.08 6.14 16.93
N VAL A 171 3.68 5.39 16.03
CA VAL A 171 3.32 5.40 14.60
C VAL A 171 1.86 4.98 14.42
N LEU A 172 1.43 3.89 15.07
CA LEU A 172 0.04 3.42 15.01
C LEU A 172 -0.94 4.47 15.57
N ARG A 173 -0.58 5.13 16.67
CA ARG A 173 -1.37 6.23 17.26
C ARG A 173 -1.49 7.41 16.28
N GLU A 174 -0.40 7.83 15.65
CA GLU A 174 -0.40 8.91 14.65
C GLU A 174 -1.24 8.54 13.41
N MET A 175 -1.25 7.26 13.03
CA MET A 175 -2.15 6.75 12.00
C MET A 175 -3.62 6.66 12.48
N GLY A 176 -3.93 6.96 13.74
CA GLY A 176 -5.26 6.87 14.35
C GLY A 176 -5.71 5.44 14.67
N LEU A 177 -4.83 4.46 14.61
CA LEU A 177 -5.11 3.05 14.90
C LEU A 177 -5.00 2.80 16.41
N HIS A 178 -5.96 3.37 17.14
CA HIS A 178 -5.87 3.57 18.58
C HIS A 178 -5.92 2.27 19.38
N LEU A 179 -6.73 1.28 18.97
CA LEU A 179 -6.81 0.00 19.68
C LEU A 179 -5.54 -0.82 19.48
N LEU A 180 -5.01 -0.80 18.27
CA LEU A 180 -3.76 -1.49 17.98
C LEU A 180 -2.57 -0.81 18.67
N ALA A 181 -2.53 0.52 18.68
CA ALA A 181 -1.52 1.28 19.42
C ALA A 181 -1.57 0.97 20.93
N ALA A 182 -2.77 0.92 21.52
CA ALA A 182 -2.95 0.56 22.92
C ALA A 182 -2.46 -0.86 23.24
N SER A 183 -2.69 -1.82 22.34
CA SER A 183 -2.17 -3.18 22.49
C SER A 183 -0.64 -3.21 22.53
N VAL A 184 0.02 -2.45 21.63
CA VAL A 184 1.49 -2.38 21.60
C VAL A 184 2.05 -1.63 22.81
N PHE A 185 1.36 -0.58 23.31
CA PHE A 185 1.75 0.06 24.58
C PHE A 185 1.64 -0.88 25.77
N ASP A 186 0.69 -1.85 25.80
CA ASP A 186 0.67 -2.88 26.84
C ASP A 186 1.88 -3.82 26.76
N GLU A 187 2.34 -4.14 25.54
CA GLU A 187 3.57 -4.91 25.35
C GLU A 187 4.78 -4.16 25.94
N VAL A 188 4.88 -2.83 25.71
CA VAL A 188 5.90 -1.97 26.34
C VAL A 188 5.75 -1.98 27.88
N ALA A 189 4.52 -1.84 28.36
CA ALA A 189 4.27 -1.86 29.81
C ALA A 189 4.68 -3.18 30.48
N ALA A 190 4.55 -4.30 29.76
CA ALA A 190 4.94 -5.65 30.21
C ALA A 190 6.45 -5.86 30.23
N LEU A 191 7.27 -4.96 29.66
CA LEU A 191 8.72 -5.03 29.77
C LEU A 191 9.25 -4.66 31.17
N GLY A 192 8.51 -3.87 31.93
CA GLY A 192 8.86 -3.48 33.30
C GLY A 192 9.93 -2.39 33.40
N GLU A 193 10.21 -1.65 32.31
CA GLU A 193 11.22 -0.58 32.31
C GLU A 193 10.77 0.61 33.19
N PRO A 194 11.63 1.09 34.11
CA PRO A 194 11.31 2.23 34.97
C PRO A 194 10.87 3.47 34.19
N GLY A 195 9.76 4.07 34.57
CA GLY A 195 9.17 5.23 33.91
C GLY A 195 8.42 4.89 32.63
N TRP A 196 9.07 4.23 31.66
CA TRP A 196 8.49 3.86 30.36
C TRP A 196 7.25 2.97 30.49
N SER A 197 7.29 1.96 31.36
CA SER A 197 6.17 1.05 31.57
C SER A 197 4.95 1.73 32.20
N ALA A 198 5.16 2.74 33.04
CA ALA A 198 4.08 3.52 33.63
C ALA A 198 3.40 4.41 32.58
N GLU A 199 4.20 5.15 31.81
CA GLU A 199 3.71 6.01 30.73
C GLU A 199 2.99 5.22 29.66
N ALA A 200 3.52 4.03 29.29
CA ALA A 200 2.87 3.14 28.33
C ALA A 200 1.48 2.67 28.81
N ARG A 201 1.33 2.30 30.09
CA ARG A 201 0.01 1.94 30.65
C ARG A 201 -0.99 3.09 30.60
N GLU A 202 -0.52 4.29 30.90
CA GLU A 202 -1.35 5.49 30.81
C GLU A 202 -1.83 5.75 29.38
N GLN A 203 -0.92 5.70 28.40
CA GLN A 203 -1.25 5.84 26.97
C GLN A 203 -2.25 4.76 26.52
N ALA A 204 -2.01 3.51 26.84
CA ALA A 204 -2.91 2.40 26.49
C ALA A 204 -4.31 2.59 27.06
N SER A 205 -4.40 2.94 28.36
CA SER A 205 -5.66 3.17 29.04
C SER A 205 -6.45 4.34 28.42
N TRP A 206 -5.77 5.46 28.18
CA TRP A 206 -6.39 6.65 27.56
C TRP A 206 -6.92 6.36 26.16
N LEU A 207 -6.11 5.68 25.32
CA LEU A 207 -6.52 5.32 23.95
C LEU A 207 -7.76 4.42 23.96
N ARG A 208 -7.78 3.38 24.81
CA ARG A 208 -8.96 2.49 24.92
C ARG A 208 -10.19 3.23 25.41
N ALA A 209 -10.07 4.00 26.49
CA ALA A 209 -11.20 4.73 27.05
C ALA A 209 -11.85 5.65 26.01
N SER A 210 -11.03 6.39 25.26
CA SER A 210 -11.52 7.30 24.21
C SER A 210 -12.26 6.58 23.09
N VAL A 211 -11.81 5.39 22.70
CA VAL A 211 -12.44 4.58 21.65
C VAL A 211 -13.71 3.89 22.17
N SER A 212 -13.67 3.29 23.36
CA SER A 212 -14.81 2.59 23.96
C SER A 212 -15.99 3.53 24.18
N GLN A 213 -15.74 4.72 24.71
CA GLN A 213 -16.79 5.73 24.95
C GLN A 213 -17.53 6.10 23.66
N ARG A 214 -16.80 6.29 22.55
CA ARG A 214 -17.41 6.60 21.25
C ARG A 214 -18.21 5.42 20.70
N ALA A 215 -17.64 4.22 20.76
CA ALA A 215 -18.29 2.98 20.30
C ALA A 215 -19.58 2.70 21.09
N GLU A 216 -19.55 2.81 22.41
CA GLU A 216 -20.70 2.60 23.29
C GLU A 216 -21.83 3.61 23.01
N SER A 217 -21.49 4.89 22.88
CA SER A 217 -22.45 5.96 22.58
C SER A 217 -23.13 5.71 21.22
N TRP A 218 -22.36 5.37 20.17
CA TRP A 218 -22.90 5.10 18.85
C TRP A 218 -23.75 3.82 18.82
N ASN A 219 -23.26 2.73 19.44
CA ASN A 219 -23.98 1.47 19.53
C ASN A 219 -25.28 1.60 20.32
N GLY A 220 -25.30 2.41 21.38
CA GLY A 220 -26.51 2.74 22.14
C GLY A 220 -27.58 3.37 21.25
N THR A 221 -27.20 4.37 20.46
CA THR A 221 -28.11 5.03 19.50
C THR A 221 -28.64 4.03 18.45
N ARG A 222 -27.75 3.24 17.85
CA ARG A 222 -28.13 2.21 16.86
C ARG A 222 -29.12 1.20 17.45
N THR A 223 -28.82 0.71 18.64
CA THR A 223 -29.65 -0.27 19.34
C THR A 223 -31.03 0.32 19.64
N ALA A 224 -31.13 1.52 20.18
CA ALA A 224 -32.40 2.17 20.51
C ALA A 224 -33.30 2.34 19.26
N LEU A 225 -32.71 2.81 18.14
CA LEU A 225 -33.48 2.99 16.89
C LEU A 225 -33.85 1.65 16.20
N THR A 226 -32.98 0.66 16.28
CA THR A 226 -33.27 -0.69 15.76
C THR A 226 -34.40 -1.36 16.57
N GLN A 227 -34.35 -1.23 17.89
CA GLN A 227 -35.45 -1.71 18.76
C GLN A 227 -36.75 -0.97 18.48
N LEU A 228 -36.72 0.35 18.27
CA LEU A 228 -37.88 1.15 17.90
C LEU A 228 -38.52 0.70 16.56
N ALA A 229 -37.67 0.27 15.60
CA ALA A 229 -38.17 -0.31 14.34
C ALA A 229 -38.78 -1.72 14.51
N GLN A 230 -38.42 -2.43 15.57
CA GLN A 230 -38.98 -3.77 15.89
C GLN A 230 -40.18 -3.74 16.79
N ASP A 231 -40.22 -2.79 17.72
CA ASP A 231 -41.33 -2.57 18.65
C ASP A 231 -41.76 -1.10 18.67
N ALA A 232 -42.85 -0.83 18.02
CA ALA A 232 -43.42 0.50 17.89
C ALA A 232 -43.92 1.13 19.23
N ASN A 233 -43.99 0.39 20.35
CA ASN A 233 -44.44 0.92 21.64
C ASN A 233 -43.30 1.60 22.42
N LEU A 234 -42.07 1.41 22.02
CA LEU A 234 -40.91 2.00 22.70
C LEU A 234 -40.89 3.53 22.58
N PRO A 235 -40.31 4.24 23.59
CA PRO A 235 -40.12 5.68 23.52
C PRO A 235 -39.20 6.08 22.40
N ILE A 236 -39.41 7.27 21.84
CA ILE A 236 -38.62 7.80 20.73
C ILE A 236 -37.32 8.38 21.30
N PRO A 237 -36.11 7.87 20.86
CA PRO A 237 -34.81 8.22 21.45
C PRO A 237 -34.24 9.53 20.86
N LEU A 238 -34.82 10.69 21.23
CA LEU A 238 -34.47 12.00 20.67
C LEU A 238 -33.03 12.44 21.04
N GLU A 239 -32.59 12.17 22.27
CA GLU A 239 -31.26 12.56 22.71
C GLU A 239 -30.15 11.71 22.06
N GLU A 240 -30.40 10.43 21.90
CA GLU A 240 -29.51 9.51 21.15
C GLU A 240 -29.41 9.95 19.69
N ALA A 241 -30.56 10.26 19.06
CA ALA A 241 -30.61 10.72 17.69
C ALA A 241 -29.88 12.07 17.48
N ARG A 242 -29.89 12.95 18.48
CA ARG A 242 -29.14 14.21 18.43
C ARG A 242 -27.63 13.99 18.49
N ARG A 243 -27.16 12.99 19.27
CA ARG A 243 -25.74 12.68 19.40
C ARG A 243 -25.17 12.06 18.12
N HIS A 244 -25.92 11.17 17.48
CA HIS A 244 -25.49 10.44 16.27
C HIS A 244 -26.53 10.57 15.13
N PRO A 245 -26.65 11.77 14.54
CA PRO A 245 -27.73 12.06 13.57
C PRO A 245 -27.58 11.30 12.26
N GLY A 246 -26.35 10.87 11.88
CA GLY A 246 -26.10 10.14 10.64
C GLY A 246 -26.74 8.75 10.66
N ILE A 247 -26.42 7.92 11.65
CA ILE A 247 -27.06 6.60 11.81
C ILE A 247 -28.56 6.74 12.09
N SER A 248 -28.96 7.77 12.84
CA SER A 248 -30.36 8.00 13.18
C SER A 248 -31.18 8.30 11.94
N ARG A 249 -30.66 9.11 11.01
CA ARG A 249 -31.36 9.36 9.73
C ARG A 249 -31.45 8.09 8.88
N GLY A 250 -30.40 7.28 8.84
CA GLY A 250 -30.39 6.01 8.11
C GLY A 250 -31.48 5.05 8.60
N LEU A 251 -31.59 4.89 9.92
CA LEU A 251 -32.58 3.99 10.53
C LEU A 251 -33.99 4.58 10.61
N PHE A 252 -34.15 5.89 10.53
CA PHE A 252 -35.47 6.55 10.63
C PHE A 252 -36.46 6.03 9.57
N TYR A 253 -36.00 5.79 8.35
CA TYR A 253 -36.86 5.27 7.29
C TYR A 253 -37.40 3.88 7.63
N ASP A 254 -36.62 3.02 8.29
CA ASP A 254 -37.06 1.70 8.70
C ASP A 254 -38.10 1.80 9.86
N VAL A 255 -37.87 2.75 10.79
CA VAL A 255 -38.85 3.03 11.85
C VAL A 255 -40.21 3.47 11.28
N VAL A 256 -40.23 4.31 10.25
CA VAL A 256 -41.45 4.74 9.57
C VAL A 256 -42.07 3.58 8.79
N ARG A 257 -41.26 2.77 8.10
CA ARG A 257 -41.75 1.60 7.32
C ARG A 257 -42.43 0.55 8.17
N THR A 258 -41.92 0.32 9.38
CA THR A 258 -42.45 -0.71 10.30
C THR A 258 -43.57 -0.23 11.17
N ALA A 259 -43.88 1.07 11.20
CA ALA A 259 -44.95 1.62 12.02
C ALA A 259 -46.31 1.01 11.67
N PRO A 260 -47.09 0.46 12.65
CA PRO A 260 -48.28 -0.28 12.40
C PRO A 260 -49.55 0.58 12.20
N THR A 261 -49.49 1.86 12.59
CA THR A 261 -50.67 2.77 12.55
C THR A 261 -50.27 4.18 12.12
N SER A 262 -51.24 4.92 11.58
CA SER A 262 -51.11 6.35 11.27
C SER A 262 -50.69 7.18 12.50
N ALA A 263 -51.35 6.91 13.65
CA ALA A 263 -51.01 7.59 14.91
C ALA A 263 -49.54 7.38 15.32
N ARG A 264 -49.02 6.15 15.11
CA ARG A 264 -47.60 5.88 15.41
C ARG A 264 -46.66 6.62 14.46
N VAL A 265 -46.97 6.69 13.18
CA VAL A 265 -46.21 7.48 12.21
C VAL A 265 -46.20 8.96 12.60
N GLN A 266 -47.40 9.51 12.97
CA GLN A 266 -47.50 10.90 13.44
C GLN A 266 -46.65 11.15 14.70
N ALA A 267 -46.57 10.20 15.62
CA ALA A 267 -45.75 10.29 16.82
C ALA A 267 -44.22 10.39 16.50
N LEU A 268 -43.77 9.97 15.31
CA LEU A 268 -42.36 10.09 14.87
C LEU A 268 -42.01 11.50 14.37
N LEU A 269 -42.98 12.41 14.20
CA LEU A 269 -42.77 13.74 13.64
C LEU A 269 -41.70 14.57 14.41
N PRO A 270 -41.64 14.55 15.76
CA PRO A 270 -40.57 15.25 16.50
C PRO A 270 -39.18 14.76 16.17
N LEU A 271 -38.99 13.46 15.91
CA LEU A 271 -37.74 12.87 15.50
C LEU A 271 -37.38 13.30 14.06
N ALA A 272 -38.34 13.28 13.15
CA ALA A 272 -38.20 13.75 11.78
C ALA A 272 -37.73 15.22 11.74
N GLU A 273 -38.43 16.09 12.49
CA GLU A 273 -38.10 17.52 12.56
C GLU A 273 -36.75 17.79 13.23
N LEU A 274 -36.37 16.98 14.22
CA LEU A 274 -35.01 17.07 14.83
C LEU A 274 -33.94 16.79 13.79
N LEU A 275 -34.08 15.69 13.04
CA LEU A 275 -33.12 15.27 12.03
C LEU A 275 -33.08 16.22 10.83
N ASP A 276 -34.23 16.75 10.41
CA ASP A 276 -34.33 17.77 9.35
C ASP A 276 -33.63 19.07 9.76
N ARG A 277 -33.77 19.53 11.02
CA ARG A 277 -33.02 20.70 11.53
C ARG A 277 -31.52 20.50 11.47
N ILE A 278 -31.03 19.27 11.76
CA ILE A 278 -29.59 18.97 11.76
C ILE A 278 -29.04 18.87 10.35
N HIS A 279 -29.75 18.21 9.44
CA HIS A 279 -29.31 17.97 8.07
C HIS A 279 -29.77 19.01 7.05
N GLY A 280 -30.68 19.89 7.44
CA GLY A 280 -31.32 20.88 6.58
C GLY A 280 -32.52 20.35 5.81
N GLY A 281 -33.51 21.19 5.58
CA GLY A 281 -34.72 20.85 4.83
C GLY A 281 -35.86 20.36 5.68
N THR A 282 -36.89 19.74 5.02
CA THR A 282 -38.14 19.22 5.64
C THR A 282 -38.48 17.81 5.16
N ALA A 283 -37.53 17.15 4.49
CA ALA A 283 -37.78 15.91 3.75
C ALA A 283 -38.34 14.77 4.63
N LEU A 284 -37.81 14.61 5.85
CA LEU A 284 -38.24 13.56 6.77
C LEU A 284 -39.63 13.88 7.37
N ALA A 285 -39.85 15.13 7.77
CA ALA A 285 -41.14 15.55 8.28
C ALA A 285 -42.25 15.43 7.21
N ASP A 286 -41.98 15.81 5.98
CA ASP A 286 -42.92 15.71 4.85
C ASP A 286 -43.17 14.24 4.48
N HIS A 287 -42.11 13.40 4.48
CA HIS A 287 -42.29 11.95 4.31
C HIS A 287 -43.16 11.36 5.41
N THR A 288 -42.91 11.69 6.67
CA THR A 288 -43.71 11.21 7.82
C THR A 288 -45.14 11.63 7.68
N ARG A 289 -45.45 12.88 7.36
CA ARG A 289 -46.81 13.37 7.14
C ARG A 289 -47.50 12.63 5.99
N ASN A 290 -46.80 12.42 4.88
CA ASN A 290 -47.34 11.69 3.72
C ASN A 290 -47.68 10.24 4.08
N ILE A 291 -46.78 9.52 4.77
CA ILE A 291 -47.06 8.14 5.19
C ILE A 291 -48.20 8.08 6.18
N ALA A 292 -48.37 9.05 7.08
CA ALA A 292 -49.48 9.10 8.03
C ALA A 292 -50.86 9.23 7.36
N THR A 293 -50.91 9.69 6.12
CA THR A 293 -52.22 9.77 5.36
C THR A 293 -52.59 8.49 4.61
N ARG A 294 -51.70 7.46 4.62
CA ARG A 294 -51.98 6.20 3.92
C ARG A 294 -53.05 5.36 4.59
N ASP A 295 -53.66 4.48 3.81
CA ASP A 295 -54.63 3.49 4.32
C ASP A 295 -53.90 2.36 5.10
N PHE A 296 -53.89 2.45 6.40
CA PHE A 296 -53.21 1.48 7.28
C PHE A 296 -53.94 0.13 7.35
N THR A 297 -55.17 0.00 6.88
CA THR A 297 -55.84 -1.31 6.76
C THR A 297 -55.13 -2.19 5.73
N ARG A 298 -54.62 -1.57 4.67
CA ARG A 298 -53.80 -2.22 3.61
C ARG A 298 -52.31 -2.22 3.89
N ARG A 299 -51.79 -1.14 4.46
CA ARG A 299 -50.38 -0.96 4.73
C ARG A 299 -49.86 -1.81 5.87
N ALA A 300 -50.60 -1.94 6.99
CA ALA A 300 -50.09 -2.58 8.20
C ALA A 300 -49.65 -4.04 8.00
N PRO A 301 -50.35 -4.90 7.23
CA PRO A 301 -49.86 -6.25 6.94
C PRO A 301 -48.55 -6.27 6.17
N LEU A 302 -48.36 -5.33 5.21
CA LEU A 302 -47.16 -5.21 4.42
C LEU A 302 -45.99 -4.68 5.27
N ALA A 303 -46.26 -3.73 6.16
CA ALA A 303 -45.26 -3.20 7.11
C ALA A 303 -44.81 -4.27 8.13
N ALA A 304 -45.73 -5.11 8.61
CA ALA A 304 -45.40 -6.23 9.50
C ALA A 304 -44.47 -7.27 8.80
N GLU A 305 -44.75 -7.57 7.53
CA GLU A 305 -43.87 -8.45 6.75
C GLU A 305 -42.49 -7.81 6.55
N TYR A 306 -42.41 -6.51 6.25
CA TYR A 306 -41.15 -5.77 6.17
C TYR A 306 -40.38 -5.84 7.49
N ALA A 307 -41.02 -5.61 8.63
CA ALA A 307 -40.44 -5.70 9.97
C ALA A 307 -39.87 -7.10 10.26
N ARG A 308 -40.54 -8.16 9.79
CA ARG A 308 -40.04 -9.54 9.88
C ARG A 308 -38.78 -9.72 9.03
N LEU A 309 -38.78 -9.30 7.76
CA LEU A 309 -37.63 -9.39 6.87
C LEU A 309 -36.41 -8.63 7.42
N LEU A 310 -36.64 -7.43 7.97
CA LEU A 310 -35.60 -6.61 8.60
C LEU A 310 -34.99 -7.33 9.82
N ARG A 311 -35.79 -7.94 10.68
CA ARG A 311 -35.33 -8.66 11.89
C ARG A 311 -34.58 -9.94 11.54
N GLU A 312 -35.11 -10.71 10.58
CA GLU A 312 -34.53 -11.99 10.16
C GLU A 312 -33.40 -11.83 9.17
N ARG A 313 -33.15 -10.60 8.68
CA ARG A 313 -32.16 -10.28 7.63
C ARG A 313 -32.36 -11.12 6.37
N GLN A 314 -33.62 -11.34 5.99
CA GLN A 314 -33.97 -12.13 4.82
C GLN A 314 -34.25 -11.24 3.61
N PRO A 315 -33.93 -11.71 2.38
CA PRO A 315 -34.29 -11.01 1.17
C PRO A 315 -35.80 -11.03 0.95
N ALA A 316 -36.32 -9.96 0.34
CA ALA A 316 -37.71 -9.86 -0.02
C ALA A 316 -38.09 -10.84 -1.15
N SER A 317 -39.18 -11.59 -0.99
CA SER A 317 -39.68 -12.50 -2.04
C SER A 317 -40.23 -11.73 -3.25
N PRO A 318 -40.19 -12.31 -4.48
CA PRO A 318 -40.82 -11.69 -5.65
C PRO A 318 -42.32 -11.40 -5.48
N ASP A 319 -43.02 -12.27 -4.76
CA ASP A 319 -44.45 -12.08 -4.44
C ASP A 319 -44.68 -10.86 -3.56
N TYR A 320 -43.89 -10.70 -2.51
CA TYR A 320 -43.95 -9.53 -1.63
C TYR A 320 -43.68 -8.23 -2.41
N LEU A 321 -42.65 -8.20 -3.25
CA LEU A 321 -42.38 -7.05 -4.10
C LEU A 321 -43.52 -6.72 -5.07
N THR A 322 -44.20 -7.74 -5.58
CA THR A 322 -45.36 -7.58 -6.46
C THR A 322 -46.58 -6.99 -5.69
N ARG A 323 -46.82 -7.46 -4.48
CA ARG A 323 -47.88 -6.92 -3.60
C ARG A 323 -47.59 -5.45 -3.22
N LEU A 324 -46.33 -5.10 -2.94
CA LEU A 324 -45.95 -3.71 -2.66
C LEU A 324 -46.20 -2.79 -3.85
N ARG A 325 -45.91 -3.24 -5.09
CA ARG A 325 -46.21 -2.48 -6.32
C ARG A 325 -47.73 -2.30 -6.49
N GLY A 326 -48.50 -3.37 -6.33
CA GLY A 326 -49.96 -3.33 -6.45
C GLY A 326 -50.61 -2.44 -5.42
N ALA A 327 -50.08 -2.35 -4.21
CA ALA A 327 -50.56 -1.47 -3.15
C ALA A 327 -50.08 -0.02 -3.28
N GLY A 328 -49.12 0.30 -4.18
CA GLY A 328 -48.53 1.64 -4.31
C GLY A 328 -47.68 2.05 -3.12
N GLU A 329 -47.15 1.08 -2.34
CA GLU A 329 -46.31 1.32 -1.16
C GLU A 329 -44.86 1.45 -1.55
N HIS A 330 -44.51 2.60 -2.18
CA HIS A 330 -43.21 2.84 -2.77
C HIS A 330 -42.06 2.93 -1.75
N ASP A 331 -42.29 3.39 -0.51
CA ASP A 331 -41.29 3.45 0.56
C ASP A 331 -40.94 2.05 1.06
N LEU A 332 -41.94 1.18 1.26
CA LEU A 332 -41.71 -0.22 1.60
C LEU A 332 -41.01 -0.97 0.45
N LEU A 333 -41.43 -0.70 -0.81
CA LEU A 333 -40.81 -1.29 -1.98
C LEU A 333 -39.32 -0.93 -2.06
N LEU A 334 -38.95 0.34 -1.85
CA LEU A 334 -37.54 0.77 -1.83
C LEU A 334 -36.78 0.11 -0.68
N GLY A 335 -37.35 0.10 0.53
CA GLY A 335 -36.72 -0.57 1.68
C GLY A 335 -36.47 -2.05 1.43
N ALA A 336 -37.50 -2.77 0.92
CA ALA A 336 -37.40 -4.19 0.58
C ALA A 336 -36.34 -4.48 -0.50
N ARG A 337 -36.19 -3.58 -1.47
CA ARG A 337 -35.13 -3.67 -2.51
C ARG A 337 -33.74 -3.46 -1.95
N LEU A 338 -33.57 -2.51 -1.04
CA LEU A 338 -32.28 -2.25 -0.39
C LEU A 338 -31.86 -3.39 0.56
N LEU A 339 -32.82 -4.15 1.12
CA LEU A 339 -32.55 -5.36 1.89
C LEU A 339 -32.14 -6.57 1.01
N THR A 340 -32.36 -6.49 -0.30
CA THR A 340 -32.15 -7.60 -1.23
C THR A 340 -31.14 -7.18 -2.31
N PRO A 341 -29.86 -7.05 -1.99
CA PRO A 341 -28.86 -6.58 -2.97
C PRO A 341 -28.65 -7.53 -4.15
N GLU A 342 -29.06 -8.78 -4.03
CA GLU A 342 -28.92 -9.80 -5.10
C GLU A 342 -30.06 -9.75 -6.12
N ALA A 343 -31.24 -9.24 -5.74
CA ALA A 343 -32.35 -9.07 -6.66
C ALA A 343 -32.13 -7.80 -7.50
N GLN A 344 -31.83 -7.99 -8.78
CA GLN A 344 -31.74 -6.88 -9.73
C GLN A 344 -33.07 -6.13 -9.80
N SER A 345 -33.07 -4.92 -9.29
CA SER A 345 -34.13 -3.97 -9.62
C SER A 345 -33.79 -3.36 -10.97
N PRO A 346 -34.74 -3.26 -11.90
CA PRO A 346 -34.53 -2.46 -13.09
C PRO A 346 -34.12 -1.04 -12.69
N PRO A 347 -33.06 -0.49 -13.28
CA PRO A 347 -32.58 0.86 -12.95
C PRO A 347 -33.68 1.90 -13.00
N GLU A 348 -34.59 1.78 -13.97
CA GLU A 348 -35.72 2.68 -14.20
C GLU A 348 -36.74 2.63 -13.04
N GLU A 349 -36.90 1.48 -12.41
CA GLU A 349 -37.78 1.34 -11.22
C GLU A 349 -37.20 2.09 -10.03
N LEU A 350 -35.91 1.91 -9.75
CA LEU A 350 -35.22 2.60 -8.65
C LEU A 350 -35.22 4.12 -8.84
N GLU A 351 -34.90 4.59 -10.04
CA GLU A 351 -34.91 6.03 -10.34
C GLU A 351 -36.34 6.62 -10.27
N ARG A 352 -37.34 5.91 -10.78
CA ARG A 352 -38.74 6.37 -10.70
C ARG A 352 -39.21 6.50 -9.25
N VAL A 353 -38.90 5.52 -8.41
CA VAL A 353 -39.23 5.56 -6.98
C VAL A 353 -38.51 6.72 -6.29
N ALA A 354 -37.21 6.91 -6.58
CA ALA A 354 -36.43 8.01 -5.99
C ALA A 354 -36.98 9.40 -6.38
N ARG A 355 -37.39 9.58 -7.63
CA ARG A 355 -37.99 10.87 -8.12
C ARG A 355 -39.30 11.25 -7.45
N GLN A 356 -40.03 10.29 -6.89
CA GLN A 356 -41.25 10.56 -6.15
C GLN A 356 -40.99 11.20 -4.78
N TRP A 357 -39.74 11.14 -4.30
CA TRP A 357 -39.33 11.66 -3.02
C TRP A 357 -38.45 12.89 -3.19
N ASN A 358 -38.82 14.00 -2.61
CA ASN A 358 -38.03 15.20 -2.56
C ASN A 358 -36.96 15.09 -1.43
N ASP A 359 -36.28 13.95 -1.36
CA ASP A 359 -35.27 13.67 -0.35
C ASP A 359 -33.91 13.36 -0.99
N PRO A 360 -32.94 14.26 -0.87
CA PRO A 360 -31.61 14.06 -1.41
C PRO A 360 -30.88 12.82 -0.83
N TRP A 361 -31.19 12.44 0.40
CA TRP A 361 -30.59 11.23 1.01
C TRP A 361 -31.03 9.96 0.27
N ILE A 362 -32.30 9.82 -0.01
CA ILE A 362 -32.85 8.69 -0.77
C ILE A 362 -32.30 8.69 -2.20
N HIS A 363 -32.24 9.87 -2.82
CA HIS A 363 -31.66 9.98 -4.17
C HIS A 363 -30.22 9.46 -4.19
N LEU A 364 -29.38 9.86 -3.22
CA LEU A 364 -28.00 9.39 -3.11
C LEU A 364 -27.88 7.89 -2.83
N LEU A 365 -28.82 7.29 -2.06
CA LEU A 365 -28.87 5.83 -1.85
C LEU A 365 -29.13 5.09 -3.17
N VAL A 366 -30.04 5.61 -3.99
CA VAL A 366 -30.36 5.01 -5.29
C VAL A 366 -29.20 5.16 -6.27
N GLN A 367 -28.54 6.35 -6.33
CA GLN A 367 -27.38 6.53 -7.19
C GLN A 367 -26.23 5.58 -6.83
N ASP A 368 -26.03 5.33 -5.55
CA ASP A 368 -25.05 4.39 -5.03
C ASP A 368 -25.36 2.94 -5.44
N GLU A 369 -26.63 2.52 -5.33
CA GLU A 369 -27.05 1.17 -5.76
C GLU A 369 -26.92 0.99 -7.28
N LEU A 370 -27.26 2.01 -8.07
CA LEU A 370 -27.09 1.98 -9.51
C LEU A 370 -25.60 1.88 -9.90
N ALA A 371 -24.72 2.65 -9.24
CA ALA A 371 -23.28 2.54 -9.45
C ALA A 371 -22.74 1.13 -9.10
N ARG A 372 -23.29 0.48 -8.08
CA ARG A 372 -22.96 -0.90 -7.74
C ARG A 372 -23.38 -1.87 -8.86
N GLN A 373 -24.56 -1.72 -9.42
CA GLN A 373 -25.08 -2.56 -10.52
C GLN A 373 -24.25 -2.38 -11.80
N GLU A 374 -23.92 -1.13 -12.15
CA GLU A 374 -23.03 -0.79 -13.28
C GLU A 374 -21.65 -1.45 -13.09
N GLY A 375 -21.09 -1.39 -11.89
CA GLY A 375 -19.82 -2.05 -11.58
C GLY A 375 -19.86 -3.57 -11.75
N LEU A 376 -20.95 -4.23 -11.34
CA LEU A 376 -21.15 -5.67 -11.55
C LEU A 376 -21.39 -6.03 -13.02
N ALA A 377 -21.93 -5.12 -13.81
CA ALA A 377 -22.08 -5.27 -15.26
C ALA A 377 -20.74 -5.09 -16.03
N GLY A 378 -19.71 -4.53 -15.37
CA GLY A 378 -18.43 -4.20 -16.00
C GLY A 378 -18.39 -2.78 -16.57
N GLU A 379 -19.41 -1.98 -16.33
CA GLU A 379 -19.54 -0.58 -16.76
C GLU A 379 -18.82 0.36 -15.78
N ALA A 380 -17.51 0.15 -15.63
CA ALA A 380 -16.69 0.78 -14.60
C ALA A 380 -16.68 2.31 -14.69
N TRP A 381 -16.65 2.86 -15.92
CA TRP A 381 -16.62 4.29 -16.15
C TRP A 381 -17.94 4.96 -15.74
N GLN A 382 -19.08 4.36 -16.10
CA GLN A 382 -20.42 4.86 -15.75
C GLN A 382 -20.58 4.88 -14.21
N ALA A 383 -20.21 3.79 -13.54
CA ALA A 383 -20.22 3.70 -12.08
C ALA A 383 -19.38 4.79 -11.40
N ASP A 384 -18.19 5.08 -11.93
CA ASP A 384 -17.33 6.16 -11.43
C ASP A 384 -17.95 7.54 -11.60
N GLN A 385 -18.46 7.85 -12.80
CA GLN A 385 -19.12 9.14 -13.05
C GLN A 385 -20.33 9.34 -12.15
N ARG A 386 -21.12 8.30 -11.96
CA ARG A 386 -22.31 8.32 -11.09
C ARG A 386 -21.93 8.61 -9.63
N LEU A 387 -20.94 7.93 -9.10
CA LEU A 387 -20.47 8.17 -7.72
C LEU A 387 -19.87 9.57 -7.53
N LYS A 388 -19.11 10.08 -8.51
CA LYS A 388 -18.55 11.45 -8.48
C LYS A 388 -19.65 12.51 -8.52
N ALA A 389 -20.67 12.32 -9.36
CA ALA A 389 -21.84 13.19 -9.42
C ALA A 389 -22.63 13.14 -8.10
N ALA A 390 -22.85 11.94 -7.55
CA ALA A 390 -23.50 11.77 -6.25
C ALA A 390 -22.71 12.45 -5.12
N LEU A 391 -21.38 12.37 -5.13
CA LEU A 391 -20.53 13.03 -4.14
C LEU A 391 -20.62 14.56 -4.23
N THR A 392 -20.68 15.11 -5.43
CA THR A 392 -20.89 16.56 -5.66
C THR A 392 -22.23 17.00 -5.08
N LEU A 393 -23.32 16.33 -5.43
CA LEU A 393 -24.64 16.59 -4.88
C LEU A 393 -24.68 16.48 -3.36
N CYS A 394 -24.02 15.45 -2.81
CA CYS A 394 -23.93 15.23 -1.38
C CYS A 394 -23.28 16.43 -0.65
N ARG A 395 -22.19 16.97 -1.19
CA ARG A 395 -21.51 18.16 -0.64
C ARG A 395 -22.37 19.40 -0.72
N GLU A 396 -23.04 19.65 -1.85
CA GLU A 396 -23.98 20.76 -2.01
C GLU A 396 -25.11 20.72 -0.98
N LYS A 397 -25.65 19.53 -0.73
CA LYS A 397 -26.72 19.30 0.26
C LYS A 397 -26.23 19.14 1.69
N ARG A 398 -24.91 19.19 1.93
CA ARG A 398 -24.25 19.10 3.26
C ARG A 398 -24.59 17.82 4.04
N LEU A 399 -24.84 16.71 3.36
CA LEU A 399 -25.20 15.41 3.94
C LEU A 399 -23.93 14.63 4.35
N ARG A 400 -23.14 15.19 5.27
CA ARG A 400 -21.81 14.70 5.66
C ARG A 400 -21.71 13.18 5.86
N PRO A 401 -22.63 12.47 6.55
CA PRO A 401 -22.53 11.03 6.71
C PRO A 401 -22.61 10.27 5.36
N ARG A 402 -23.48 10.72 4.44
CA ARG A 402 -23.54 10.16 3.10
C ARG A 402 -22.31 10.48 2.28
N CYS A 403 -21.76 11.69 2.43
CA CYS A 403 -20.52 12.05 1.77
C CYS A 403 -19.34 11.17 2.22
N ALA A 404 -19.25 10.85 3.52
CA ALA A 404 -18.22 9.94 4.04
C ALA A 404 -18.38 8.51 3.46
N ASP A 405 -19.60 8.00 3.36
CA ASP A 405 -19.83 6.69 2.75
C ASP A 405 -19.56 6.68 1.24
N LEU A 406 -19.97 7.71 0.51
CA LEU A 406 -19.64 7.85 -0.92
C LEU A 406 -18.15 7.98 -1.17
N LEU A 407 -17.40 8.72 -0.34
CA LEU A 407 -15.94 8.79 -0.41
C LEU A 407 -15.30 7.40 -0.26
N ARG A 408 -15.77 6.60 0.67
CA ARG A 408 -15.33 5.20 0.85
C ARG A 408 -15.58 4.35 -0.40
N LYS A 409 -16.74 4.53 -1.05
CA LYS A 409 -17.09 3.81 -2.28
C LYS A 409 -16.27 4.27 -3.47
N VAL A 410 -16.00 5.57 -3.58
CA VAL A 410 -15.05 6.11 -4.56
C VAL A 410 -13.65 5.51 -4.31
N SER A 411 -13.19 5.42 -3.06
CA SER A 411 -11.92 4.76 -2.70
C SER A 411 -11.87 3.30 -3.18
N HIS A 412 -12.92 2.54 -2.93
CA HIS A 412 -13.01 1.16 -3.40
C HIS A 412 -12.99 1.05 -4.94
N ARG A 413 -13.75 1.89 -5.63
CA ARG A 413 -13.75 1.94 -7.10
C ARG A 413 -12.40 2.38 -7.67
N ALA A 414 -11.79 3.39 -7.08
CA ALA A 414 -10.46 3.84 -7.46
C ALA A 414 -9.41 2.72 -7.28
N THR A 415 -9.49 1.94 -6.18
CA THR A 415 -8.65 0.75 -5.98
C THR A 415 -8.87 -0.28 -7.11
N SER A 416 -10.12 -0.59 -7.43
CA SER A 416 -10.46 -1.55 -8.51
C SER A 416 -10.01 -1.05 -9.89
N ALA A 417 -9.93 0.25 -10.10
CA ALA A 417 -9.44 0.86 -11.34
C ALA A 417 -7.93 1.17 -11.30
N ASN A 418 -7.22 0.75 -10.25
CA ASN A 418 -5.79 1.04 -10.01
C ASN A 418 -5.42 2.53 -9.93
N ARG A 419 -6.35 3.38 -9.55
CA ARG A 419 -6.07 4.78 -9.20
C ARG A 419 -5.76 4.85 -7.70
N LEU A 420 -4.61 4.30 -7.31
CA LEU A 420 -4.31 3.98 -5.91
C LEU A 420 -4.10 5.23 -5.04
N SER A 421 -3.60 6.33 -5.61
CA SER A 421 -3.51 7.62 -4.91
C SER A 421 -4.90 8.17 -4.61
N GLU A 422 -5.80 8.23 -5.60
CA GLU A 422 -7.21 8.63 -5.40
C GLU A 422 -7.90 7.73 -4.37
N ALA A 423 -7.61 6.42 -4.40
CA ALA A 423 -8.15 5.46 -3.45
C ALA A 423 -7.74 5.77 -2.00
N GLU A 424 -6.46 6.06 -1.78
CA GLU A 424 -5.95 6.41 -0.47
C GLU A 424 -6.50 7.74 0.03
N ASP A 425 -6.48 8.78 -0.78
CA ASP A 425 -6.95 10.12 -0.42
C ASP A 425 -8.43 10.12 -0.07
N THR A 426 -9.26 9.48 -0.91
CA THR A 426 -10.69 9.38 -0.65
C THR A 426 -11.00 8.46 0.53
N GLY A 427 -10.24 7.39 0.73
CA GLY A 427 -10.34 6.54 1.91
C GLY A 427 -9.98 7.28 3.20
N ARG A 428 -8.88 8.05 3.20
CA ARG A 428 -8.49 8.90 4.34
C ARG A 428 -9.49 10.02 4.61
N ALA A 429 -10.04 10.63 3.56
CA ALA A 429 -11.08 11.66 3.69
C ALA A 429 -12.35 11.07 4.30
N SER A 430 -12.81 9.90 3.82
CA SER A 430 -13.93 9.17 4.40
C SER A 430 -13.72 8.92 5.90
N TRP A 431 -12.55 8.41 6.25
CA TRP A 431 -12.22 8.09 7.63
C TRP A 431 -12.21 9.31 8.55
N ARG A 432 -11.53 10.42 8.14
CA ARG A 432 -11.52 11.68 8.90
C ARG A 432 -12.92 12.27 9.09
N GLU A 433 -13.74 12.25 8.06
CA GLU A 433 -15.12 12.72 8.14
C GLU A 433 -15.95 11.86 9.10
N ALA A 434 -15.84 10.54 9.02
CA ALA A 434 -16.51 9.60 9.91
C ALA A 434 -16.08 9.81 11.37
N GLN A 435 -14.78 9.99 11.64
CA GLN A 435 -14.25 10.29 12.97
C GLN A 435 -14.78 11.63 13.53
N ALA A 436 -14.79 12.66 12.70
CA ALA A 436 -15.26 13.99 13.11
C ALA A 436 -16.77 14.00 13.47
N MET A 437 -17.53 13.05 12.94
CA MET A 437 -18.96 12.90 13.24
C MET A 437 -19.23 11.84 14.32
N GLY A 438 -18.24 11.03 14.70
CA GLY A 438 -18.41 9.89 15.59
C GLY A 438 -19.22 8.75 15.00
N GLU A 439 -19.20 8.60 13.66
CA GLU A 439 -19.91 7.54 12.93
C GLU A 439 -19.08 6.25 12.89
N TRP A 440 -19.20 5.47 13.94
CA TRP A 440 -18.36 4.30 14.24
C TRP A 440 -18.30 3.25 13.15
N GLU A 441 -19.43 2.94 12.52
CA GLU A 441 -19.50 1.93 11.45
C GLU A 441 -18.80 2.43 10.17
N LEU A 442 -18.97 3.72 9.84
CA LEU A 442 -18.26 4.33 8.70
C LEU A 442 -16.77 4.43 8.94
N GLU A 443 -16.31 4.74 10.18
CA GLU A 443 -14.91 4.67 10.55
C GLU A 443 -14.35 3.26 10.26
N SER A 444 -15.02 2.22 10.73
CA SER A 444 -14.61 0.82 10.55
C SER A 444 -14.63 0.41 9.08
N ALA A 445 -15.62 0.83 8.31
CA ALA A 445 -15.71 0.54 6.88
C ALA A 445 -14.62 1.26 6.07
N ALA A 446 -14.22 2.47 6.47
CA ALA A 446 -13.12 3.20 5.82
C ALA A 446 -11.75 2.51 6.04
N LEU A 447 -11.51 1.89 7.21
CA LEU A 447 -10.30 1.09 7.46
C LEU A 447 -10.18 -0.08 6.47
N ARG A 448 -11.29 -0.73 6.10
CA ARG A 448 -11.28 -1.79 5.08
C ARG A 448 -10.86 -1.27 3.71
N ALA A 449 -11.36 -0.09 3.31
CA ALA A 449 -10.98 0.53 2.05
C ALA A 449 -9.48 0.91 2.03
N LEU A 450 -8.98 1.48 3.14
CA LEU A 450 -7.56 1.80 3.30
C LEU A 450 -6.66 0.55 3.31
N ALA A 451 -7.10 -0.54 3.96
CA ALA A 451 -6.38 -1.81 3.96
C ALA A 451 -6.26 -2.38 2.53
N GLN A 452 -7.33 -2.29 1.75
CA GLN A 452 -7.33 -2.77 0.37
C GLN A 452 -6.43 -1.89 -0.51
N ALA A 453 -6.53 -0.57 -0.43
CA ALA A 453 -5.64 0.34 -1.15
C ALA A 453 -4.17 0.10 -0.80
N ALA A 454 -3.83 -0.05 0.49
CA ALA A 454 -2.48 -0.35 0.94
C ALA A 454 -1.97 -1.72 0.43
N ARG A 455 -2.83 -2.74 0.38
CA ARG A 455 -2.49 -4.06 -0.17
C ARG A 455 -2.10 -3.95 -1.66
N PHE A 456 -2.90 -3.28 -2.47
CA PHE A 456 -2.62 -3.09 -3.89
C PHE A 456 -1.39 -2.20 -4.14
N GLN A 457 -1.04 -1.33 -3.18
CA GLN A 457 0.22 -0.57 -3.20
C GLN A 457 1.42 -1.34 -2.64
N PHE A 458 1.27 -2.62 -2.30
CA PHE A 458 2.30 -3.45 -1.63
C PHE A 458 2.81 -2.88 -0.30
N ARG A 459 2.03 -2.01 0.35
CA ARG A 459 2.32 -1.50 1.69
C ARG A 459 1.80 -2.49 2.75
N VAL A 460 2.51 -3.61 2.86
CA VAL A 460 2.08 -4.77 3.66
C VAL A 460 1.93 -4.41 5.14
N ALA A 461 2.85 -3.63 5.71
CA ALA A 461 2.81 -3.22 7.11
C ALA A 461 1.53 -2.39 7.41
N SER A 462 1.24 -1.37 6.60
CA SER A 462 0.02 -0.57 6.74
C SER A 462 -1.25 -1.39 6.49
N ALA A 463 -1.27 -2.26 5.48
CA ALA A 463 -2.44 -3.11 5.21
C ALA A 463 -2.76 -4.03 6.40
N ARG A 464 -1.76 -4.64 7.00
CA ARG A 464 -1.91 -5.45 8.24
C ARG A 464 -2.42 -4.61 9.41
N ALA A 465 -1.86 -3.43 9.61
CA ALA A 465 -2.26 -2.53 10.68
C ALA A 465 -3.74 -2.11 10.54
N TYR A 466 -4.18 -1.70 9.34
CA TYR A 466 -5.59 -1.36 9.08
C TYR A 466 -6.52 -2.55 9.31
N LEU A 467 -6.17 -3.75 8.84
CA LEU A 467 -6.97 -4.97 9.07
C LEU A 467 -7.04 -5.33 10.55
N SER A 468 -5.95 -5.21 11.29
CA SER A 468 -5.90 -5.52 12.73
C SER A 468 -6.74 -4.53 13.54
N GLU A 469 -6.67 -3.24 13.23
CA GLU A 469 -7.53 -2.23 13.86
C GLU A 469 -9.00 -2.45 13.51
N TYR A 470 -9.31 -2.80 12.24
CA TYR A 470 -10.66 -3.14 11.83
C TYR A 470 -11.20 -4.35 12.61
N LEU A 471 -10.40 -5.41 12.78
CA LEU A 471 -10.78 -6.57 13.57
C LEU A 471 -11.07 -6.20 15.04
N ALA A 472 -10.28 -5.31 15.62
CA ALA A 472 -10.46 -4.87 17.01
C ALA A 472 -11.72 -4.01 17.22
N ARG A 473 -12.17 -3.30 16.16
CA ARG A 473 -13.33 -2.39 16.20
C ARG A 473 -14.65 -3.02 15.79
N ALA A 474 -14.59 -3.95 14.85
CA ALA A 474 -15.78 -4.52 14.24
C ALA A 474 -16.52 -5.47 15.20
N PRO A 475 -17.81 -5.74 14.94
CA PRO A 475 -18.52 -6.77 15.68
C PRO A 475 -17.81 -8.13 15.61
N ASP A 476 -17.81 -8.87 16.71
CA ASP A 476 -17.23 -10.21 16.79
C ASP A 476 -18.10 -11.23 16.02
N THR A 477 -18.05 -11.15 14.69
CA THR A 477 -18.78 -12.02 13.77
C THR A 477 -17.84 -12.88 12.95
N CYS A 478 -18.33 -14.04 12.53
CA CYS A 478 -17.58 -14.95 11.67
C CYS A 478 -17.14 -14.29 10.36
N ASP A 479 -17.99 -13.49 9.75
CA ASP A 479 -17.69 -12.81 8.48
C ASP A 479 -16.51 -11.83 8.60
N VAL A 480 -16.47 -11.08 9.70
CA VAL A 480 -15.37 -10.15 9.98
C VAL A 480 -14.06 -10.91 10.20
N LYS A 481 -14.06 -11.94 11.07
CA LYS A 481 -12.88 -12.75 11.35
C LYS A 481 -12.36 -13.42 10.07
N ASN A 482 -13.24 -14.06 9.32
CA ASN A 482 -12.91 -14.71 8.05
C ASN A 482 -12.31 -13.69 7.06
N TYR A 483 -12.99 -12.54 6.84
CA TYR A 483 -12.50 -11.51 5.94
C TYR A 483 -11.09 -11.02 6.31
N VAL A 484 -10.87 -10.70 7.59
CA VAL A 484 -9.58 -10.16 8.04
C VAL A 484 -8.47 -11.20 7.92
N HIS A 485 -8.70 -12.40 8.45
CA HIS A 485 -7.65 -13.41 8.52
C HIS A 485 -7.26 -13.96 7.14
N ARG A 486 -8.19 -14.12 6.19
CA ARG A 486 -7.83 -14.51 4.82
C ARG A 486 -7.03 -13.45 4.08
N ASN A 487 -7.29 -12.15 4.33
CA ASN A 487 -6.48 -11.08 3.75
C ASN A 487 -5.10 -10.99 4.42
N ILE A 488 -5.00 -11.18 5.74
CA ILE A 488 -3.71 -11.30 6.43
C ILE A 488 -2.90 -12.48 5.86
N ALA A 489 -3.52 -13.63 5.60
CA ALA A 489 -2.84 -14.78 5.00
C ALA A 489 -2.22 -14.44 3.63
N ALA A 490 -2.94 -13.72 2.78
CA ALA A 490 -2.41 -13.26 1.51
C ALA A 490 -1.22 -12.29 1.69
N LEU A 491 -1.29 -11.37 2.67
CA LEU A 491 -0.18 -10.46 3.00
C LEU A 491 1.06 -11.19 3.54
N GLU A 492 0.87 -12.24 4.33
CA GLU A 492 2.00 -13.06 4.82
C GLU A 492 2.68 -13.84 3.70
N LEU A 493 1.94 -14.30 2.67
CA LEU A 493 2.55 -14.90 1.48
C LEU A 493 3.33 -13.88 0.65
N MET A 494 2.88 -12.64 0.54
CA MET A 494 3.66 -11.58 -0.12
C MET A 494 5.01 -11.36 0.56
N ARG A 495 5.14 -11.76 1.84
CA ARG A 495 6.37 -11.73 2.64
C ARG A 495 7.12 -13.06 2.66
N LEU A 496 6.67 -14.04 1.89
CA LEU A 496 7.16 -15.42 1.89
C LEU A 496 7.14 -16.09 3.28
N ARG A 497 6.05 -15.90 4.02
CA ARG A 497 5.79 -16.44 5.35
C ARG A 497 4.68 -17.52 5.31
N PRO A 498 4.93 -18.70 4.73
CA PRO A 498 3.88 -19.70 4.53
C PRO A 498 3.27 -20.23 5.83
N LYS A 499 4.06 -20.37 6.89
CA LYS A 499 3.55 -20.83 8.18
C LYS A 499 2.58 -19.83 8.83
N GLU A 500 2.90 -18.55 8.76
CA GLU A 500 2.06 -17.45 9.25
C GLU A 500 0.79 -17.30 8.40
N ALA A 501 0.92 -17.44 7.09
CA ALA A 501 -0.22 -17.46 6.16
C ALA A 501 -1.16 -18.63 6.48
N ARG A 502 -0.61 -19.83 6.73
CA ARG A 502 -1.40 -21.00 7.13
C ARG A 502 -2.14 -20.79 8.44
N ARG A 503 -1.46 -20.25 9.47
CA ARG A 503 -2.10 -19.91 10.75
C ARG A 503 -3.24 -18.91 10.57
N ALA A 504 -3.05 -17.90 9.73
CA ALA A 504 -4.10 -16.93 9.46
C ALA A 504 -5.29 -17.56 8.73
N LEU A 505 -5.07 -18.42 7.73
CA LEU A 505 -6.17 -19.17 7.08
C LEU A 505 -6.90 -20.08 8.06
N SER A 506 -6.19 -20.80 8.93
CA SER A 506 -6.83 -21.62 9.97
C SER A 506 -7.77 -20.79 10.85
N ARG A 507 -7.33 -19.59 11.30
CA ARG A 507 -8.19 -18.67 12.05
C ARG A 507 -9.41 -18.17 11.25
N ALA A 508 -9.25 -18.00 9.96
CA ALA A 508 -10.39 -17.65 9.09
C ALA A 508 -11.43 -18.77 9.08
N GLN A 509 -10.99 -20.03 9.13
CA GLN A 509 -11.82 -21.22 9.05
C GLN A 509 -12.47 -21.64 10.37
N GLU A 510 -11.97 -21.19 11.52
CA GLU A 510 -12.53 -21.52 12.84
C GLU A 510 -14.02 -21.24 12.94
N CYS A 511 -14.51 -20.30 12.17
CA CYS A 511 -15.89 -19.81 12.23
C CYS A 511 -16.67 -20.07 10.91
N ASN A 512 -16.00 -20.06 9.77
CA ASN A 512 -16.58 -20.28 8.46
C ASN A 512 -15.60 -21.11 7.61
N PRO A 513 -15.98 -22.31 7.15
CA PRO A 513 -15.07 -23.16 6.35
C PRO A 513 -14.69 -22.55 5.01
N SER A 514 -15.46 -21.57 4.49
CA SER A 514 -15.13 -20.87 3.26
C SER A 514 -14.03 -19.84 3.48
N VAL A 515 -12.96 -19.95 2.74
CA VAL A 515 -11.87 -18.96 2.72
C VAL A 515 -12.03 -17.92 1.59
N GLY A 516 -13.05 -18.09 0.73
CA GLY A 516 -13.31 -17.24 -0.43
C GLY A 516 -12.19 -17.31 -1.48
N LEU A 517 -12.36 -16.57 -2.57
CA LEU A 517 -11.46 -16.63 -3.72
C LEU A 517 -10.01 -16.20 -3.41
N ILE A 518 -9.82 -15.21 -2.53
CA ILE A 518 -8.48 -14.78 -2.09
C ILE A 518 -7.80 -15.89 -1.27
N GLY A 519 -8.55 -16.58 -0.40
CA GLY A 519 -8.03 -17.72 0.34
C GLY A 519 -7.71 -18.90 -0.58
N ALA A 520 -8.54 -19.17 -1.59
CA ALA A 520 -8.27 -20.20 -2.60
C ALA A 520 -7.00 -19.90 -3.39
N TRP A 521 -6.77 -18.64 -3.80
CA TRP A 521 -5.48 -18.24 -4.38
C TRP A 521 -4.33 -18.53 -3.43
N THR A 522 -4.44 -18.06 -2.18
CA THR A 522 -3.42 -18.30 -1.14
C THR A 522 -3.12 -19.80 -0.99
N LEU A 523 -4.14 -20.66 -1.04
CA LEU A 523 -3.98 -22.11 -0.97
C LEU A 523 -3.20 -22.68 -2.17
N THR A 524 -3.34 -22.10 -3.40
CA THR A 524 -2.53 -22.58 -4.54
C THR A 524 -1.03 -22.36 -4.35
N ASP A 525 -0.63 -21.32 -3.63
CA ASP A 525 0.76 -21.09 -3.25
C ASP A 525 1.19 -22.01 -2.09
N LEU A 526 0.32 -22.17 -1.09
CA LEU A 526 0.58 -23.05 0.05
C LEU A 526 0.68 -24.52 -0.33
N MET A 527 0.00 -24.97 -1.38
CA MET A 527 0.19 -26.33 -1.94
C MET A 527 1.63 -26.61 -2.41
N ARG A 528 2.40 -25.57 -2.72
CA ARG A 528 3.83 -25.69 -3.04
C ARG A 528 4.73 -25.46 -1.82
N LEU A 529 4.40 -24.47 -0.98
CA LEU A 529 5.26 -24.00 0.11
C LEU A 529 5.06 -24.74 1.44
N ASP A 530 3.84 -25.17 1.73
CA ASP A 530 3.42 -25.84 2.98
C ASP A 530 2.19 -26.74 2.69
N PRO A 531 2.32 -27.80 1.86
CA PRO A 531 1.20 -28.59 1.35
C PRO A 531 0.46 -29.36 2.44
N ARG A 532 -0.88 -29.44 2.30
CA ARG A 532 -1.76 -30.26 3.12
C ARG A 532 -2.75 -31.04 2.25
N PRO A 533 -3.16 -32.23 2.67
CA PRO A 533 -4.07 -33.08 1.90
C PRO A 533 -5.43 -32.41 1.58
N GLU A 534 -5.95 -31.62 2.51
CA GLU A 534 -7.24 -30.93 2.39
C GLU A 534 -7.25 -29.72 1.47
N ASP A 535 -6.10 -29.17 1.09
CA ASP A 535 -6.00 -27.93 0.27
C ASP A 535 -6.71 -28.08 -1.08
N ALA A 536 -6.58 -29.21 -1.72
CA ALA A 536 -7.18 -29.47 -3.03
C ALA A 536 -8.72 -29.49 -3.01
N GLU A 537 -9.30 -30.07 -1.96
CA GLU A 537 -10.74 -30.09 -1.74
C GLU A 537 -11.28 -28.68 -1.47
N GLN A 538 -10.58 -27.93 -0.61
CA GLN A 538 -10.95 -26.56 -0.29
C GLN A 538 -10.93 -25.64 -1.51
N ILE A 539 -9.88 -25.71 -2.35
CA ILE A 539 -9.81 -24.93 -3.59
C ILE A 539 -10.99 -25.27 -4.51
N SER A 540 -11.27 -26.56 -4.69
CA SER A 540 -12.38 -27.03 -5.55
C SER A 540 -13.75 -26.52 -5.05
N ALA A 541 -13.98 -26.55 -3.74
CA ALA A 541 -15.20 -26.03 -3.12
C ALA A 541 -15.35 -24.51 -3.31
N GLU A 542 -14.27 -23.74 -3.18
CA GLU A 542 -14.31 -22.29 -3.39
C GLU A 542 -14.55 -21.91 -4.85
N LEU A 543 -13.94 -22.63 -5.79
CA LEU A 543 -14.17 -22.43 -7.22
C LEU A 543 -15.63 -22.71 -7.59
N THR A 544 -16.23 -23.76 -7.03
CA THR A 544 -17.65 -24.07 -7.25
C THR A 544 -18.56 -22.94 -6.74
N ARG A 545 -18.27 -22.39 -5.56
CA ARG A 545 -19.00 -21.24 -5.00
C ARG A 545 -18.83 -19.98 -5.85
N ALA A 546 -17.60 -19.69 -6.29
CA ALA A 546 -17.31 -18.52 -7.13
C ALA A 546 -18.07 -18.56 -8.47
N HIS A 547 -18.24 -19.73 -9.06
CA HIS A 547 -19.01 -19.89 -10.30
C HIS A 547 -20.52 -19.72 -10.10
N ALA A 548 -21.03 -19.98 -8.90
CA ALA A 548 -22.45 -19.82 -8.55
C ALA A 548 -22.83 -18.38 -8.21
N THR A 549 -21.86 -17.50 -7.90
CA THR A 549 -22.11 -16.11 -7.51
C THR A 549 -21.96 -15.14 -8.67
N ARG A 550 -22.71 -14.04 -8.64
CA ARG A 550 -22.56 -12.96 -9.61
C ARG A 550 -21.39 -12.05 -9.19
N GLU A 551 -20.32 -12.10 -9.95
CA GLU A 551 -19.06 -11.39 -9.69
C GLU A 551 -18.71 -10.40 -10.81
N THR A 552 -17.86 -9.42 -10.49
CA THR A 552 -17.27 -8.52 -11.50
C THR A 552 -16.47 -9.31 -12.54
N PRO A 553 -16.24 -8.75 -13.75
CA PRO A 553 -15.39 -9.41 -14.76
C PRO A 553 -14.02 -9.82 -14.20
N GLY A 554 -13.33 -8.92 -13.48
CA GLY A 554 -12.02 -9.22 -12.89
C GLY A 554 -12.06 -10.38 -11.90
N ARG A 555 -13.09 -10.43 -11.04
CA ARG A 555 -13.28 -11.53 -10.10
C ARG A 555 -13.52 -12.87 -10.77
N ARG A 556 -14.26 -12.89 -11.87
CA ARG A 556 -14.43 -14.12 -12.68
C ARG A 556 -13.11 -14.57 -13.29
N MET A 557 -12.29 -13.63 -13.79
CA MET A 557 -10.96 -13.94 -14.34
C MET A 557 -10.02 -14.46 -13.24
N LEU A 558 -10.09 -13.89 -12.04
CA LEU A 558 -9.33 -14.37 -10.89
C LEU A 558 -9.71 -15.81 -10.50
N ALA A 559 -10.99 -16.16 -10.52
CA ALA A 559 -11.42 -17.55 -10.29
C ALA A 559 -10.84 -18.51 -11.33
N GLN A 560 -10.84 -18.12 -12.60
CA GLN A 560 -10.22 -18.91 -13.68
C GLN A 560 -8.70 -19.02 -13.54
N LEU A 561 -8.02 -17.98 -13.07
CA LEU A 561 -6.58 -18.02 -12.74
C LEU A 561 -6.31 -19.04 -11.63
N VAL A 562 -7.08 -18.99 -10.53
CA VAL A 562 -6.95 -19.96 -9.43
C VAL A 562 -7.14 -21.38 -9.93
N GLN A 563 -8.15 -21.62 -10.78
CA GLN A 563 -8.39 -22.92 -11.41
C GLN A 563 -7.20 -23.33 -12.28
N ALA A 564 -6.68 -22.43 -13.12
CA ALA A 564 -5.54 -22.73 -14.00
C ALA A 564 -4.28 -23.11 -13.19
N ARG A 565 -4.01 -22.38 -12.11
CA ARG A 565 -2.87 -22.68 -11.21
C ARG A 565 -3.03 -24.01 -10.50
N PHE A 566 -4.25 -24.35 -10.10
CA PHE A 566 -4.57 -25.64 -9.51
C PHE A 566 -4.40 -26.79 -10.52
N GLU A 567 -4.79 -26.58 -11.77
CA GLU A 567 -4.60 -27.56 -12.85
C GLU A 567 -3.12 -27.76 -13.21
N LEU A 568 -2.29 -26.69 -13.17
CA LEU A 568 -0.85 -26.77 -13.40
C LEU A 568 -0.13 -27.76 -12.46
N LEU A 569 -0.65 -27.97 -11.24
CA LEU A 569 -0.09 -28.94 -10.30
C LEU A 569 -0.28 -30.38 -10.75
N LYS A 570 -1.20 -30.63 -11.72
CA LYS A 570 -1.52 -31.97 -12.24
C LYS A 570 -1.07 -32.13 -13.69
N ASP A 571 -1.31 -31.15 -14.54
CA ASP A 571 -1.02 -31.16 -15.98
C ASP A 571 -0.59 -29.74 -16.45
N ARG A 572 0.70 -29.59 -16.74
CA ARG A 572 1.29 -28.33 -17.23
C ARG A 572 0.64 -27.87 -18.54
N LYS A 573 0.35 -28.80 -19.48
CA LYS A 573 -0.20 -28.45 -20.81
C LYS A 573 -1.61 -27.87 -20.67
N GLN A 574 -2.45 -28.54 -19.89
CA GLN A 574 -3.82 -28.11 -19.65
C GLN A 574 -3.85 -26.76 -18.87
N GLY A 575 -3.05 -26.64 -17.81
CA GLY A 575 -2.96 -25.43 -17.04
C GLY A 575 -2.49 -24.22 -17.86
N ASN A 576 -1.44 -24.38 -18.68
CA ASN A 576 -0.95 -23.32 -19.57
C ASN A 576 -1.99 -22.91 -20.63
N ALA A 577 -2.72 -23.87 -21.21
CA ALA A 577 -3.79 -23.57 -22.16
C ALA A 577 -4.90 -22.72 -21.50
N ARG A 578 -5.23 -23.02 -20.25
CA ARG A 578 -6.19 -22.24 -19.48
C ARG A 578 -5.66 -20.85 -19.13
N LEU A 579 -4.40 -20.70 -18.68
CA LEU A 579 -3.77 -19.39 -18.45
C LEU A 579 -3.81 -18.50 -19.71
N ALA A 580 -3.47 -19.08 -20.87
CA ALA A 580 -3.56 -18.35 -22.13
C ALA A 580 -5.02 -17.92 -22.49
N ALA A 581 -6.01 -18.73 -22.14
CA ALA A 581 -7.43 -18.37 -22.30
C ALA A 581 -7.82 -17.22 -21.36
N VAL A 582 -7.39 -17.26 -20.11
CA VAL A 582 -7.65 -16.20 -19.11
C VAL A 582 -7.05 -14.87 -19.56
N ILE A 583 -5.80 -14.86 -20.05
CA ILE A 583 -5.14 -13.67 -20.60
C ILE A 583 -5.99 -13.00 -21.68
N ARG A 584 -6.45 -13.80 -22.66
CA ARG A 584 -7.30 -13.28 -23.76
C ARG A 584 -8.64 -12.71 -23.26
N GLN A 585 -9.27 -13.39 -22.29
CA GLN A 585 -10.58 -12.98 -21.77
C GLN A 585 -10.48 -11.74 -20.87
N ALA A 586 -9.36 -11.55 -20.16
CA ALA A 586 -9.14 -10.42 -19.28
C ALA A 586 -8.70 -9.14 -20.05
N ALA A 587 -8.17 -9.27 -21.25
CA ALA A 587 -7.61 -8.16 -22.03
C ALA A 587 -8.53 -6.92 -22.15
N PRO A 588 -9.87 -7.02 -22.35
CA PRO A 588 -10.75 -5.85 -22.41
C PRO A 588 -10.88 -5.07 -21.10
N TYR A 589 -10.50 -5.66 -19.97
CA TYR A 589 -10.72 -5.10 -18.64
C TYR A 589 -9.45 -4.54 -17.98
N LEU A 590 -8.29 -4.61 -18.63
CA LEU A 590 -7.00 -4.24 -18.04
C LEU A 590 -6.93 -2.82 -17.49
N ASN A 591 -7.61 -1.87 -18.16
CA ASN A 591 -7.60 -0.47 -17.76
C ASN A 591 -8.72 -0.09 -16.78
N THR A 592 -9.65 -1.00 -16.50
CA THR A 592 -10.86 -0.69 -15.72
C THR A 592 -11.05 -1.58 -14.50
N ASP A 593 -10.30 -2.69 -14.43
CA ASP A 593 -10.44 -3.68 -13.36
C ASP A 593 -9.05 -4.19 -12.91
N ALA A 594 -8.69 -3.88 -11.65
CA ALA A 594 -7.40 -4.25 -11.07
C ALA A 594 -7.24 -5.76 -10.92
N ASP A 595 -8.31 -6.49 -10.55
CA ASP A 595 -8.26 -7.95 -10.45
C ASP A 595 -7.97 -8.59 -11.83
N ALA A 596 -8.53 -8.04 -12.92
CA ALA A 596 -8.24 -8.51 -14.28
C ALA A 596 -6.78 -8.26 -14.67
N ARG A 597 -6.25 -7.09 -14.35
CA ARG A 597 -4.85 -6.73 -14.64
C ARG A 597 -3.86 -7.59 -13.86
N ASP A 598 -4.06 -7.75 -12.55
CA ASP A 598 -3.21 -8.61 -11.72
C ASP A 598 -3.31 -10.07 -12.18
N THR A 599 -4.51 -10.51 -12.58
CA THR A 599 -4.72 -11.85 -13.15
C THR A 599 -3.86 -12.10 -14.40
N VAL A 600 -3.82 -11.13 -15.33
CA VAL A 600 -3.00 -11.27 -16.56
C VAL A 600 -1.51 -11.28 -16.21
N ALA A 601 -1.07 -10.38 -15.36
CA ALA A 601 0.32 -10.30 -14.93
C ALA A 601 0.79 -11.63 -14.28
N VAL A 602 0.01 -12.15 -13.33
CA VAL A 602 0.31 -13.41 -12.64
C VAL A 602 0.23 -14.59 -13.61
N ALA A 603 -0.70 -14.58 -14.56
CA ALA A 603 -0.78 -15.65 -15.57
C ALA A 603 0.51 -15.75 -16.40
N TYR A 604 1.04 -14.63 -16.90
CA TYR A 604 2.31 -14.60 -17.62
C TYR A 604 3.50 -15.01 -16.72
N GLN A 605 3.56 -14.51 -15.50
CA GLN A 605 4.60 -14.87 -14.53
C GLN A 605 4.57 -16.37 -14.24
N THR A 606 3.38 -16.94 -13.99
CA THR A 606 3.20 -18.38 -13.75
C THR A 606 3.64 -19.20 -14.96
N MET A 607 3.28 -18.78 -16.19
CA MET A 607 3.72 -19.48 -17.42
C MET A 607 5.25 -19.45 -17.56
N ALA A 608 5.89 -18.30 -17.33
CA ALA A 608 7.34 -18.16 -17.44
C ALA A 608 8.08 -19.03 -16.41
N VAL A 609 7.69 -18.98 -15.12
CA VAL A 609 8.37 -19.75 -14.07
C VAL A 609 8.13 -21.26 -14.21
N THR A 610 6.94 -21.68 -14.63
CA THR A 610 6.66 -23.11 -14.87
C THR A 610 7.38 -23.66 -16.11
N ALA A 611 7.63 -22.82 -17.13
CA ALA A 611 8.52 -23.18 -18.23
C ALA A 611 9.96 -23.38 -17.75
N GLY A 612 10.46 -22.48 -16.89
CA GLY A 612 11.77 -22.60 -16.26
C GLY A 612 11.91 -23.85 -15.39
N GLU A 613 10.91 -24.15 -14.56
CA GLU A 613 10.85 -25.34 -13.70
C GLU A 613 10.91 -26.64 -14.52
N ALA A 614 10.25 -26.67 -15.66
CA ALA A 614 10.29 -27.82 -16.59
C ALA A 614 11.55 -27.87 -17.47
N GLY A 615 12.50 -26.95 -17.33
CA GLY A 615 13.68 -26.86 -18.18
C GLY A 615 13.42 -26.36 -19.61
N ALA A 616 12.20 -25.93 -19.93
CA ALA A 616 11.80 -25.42 -21.25
C ALA A 616 12.21 -23.93 -21.42
N PHE A 617 13.49 -23.63 -21.18
CA PHE A 617 14.02 -22.26 -21.18
C PHE A 617 13.85 -21.50 -22.49
N SER A 618 13.70 -22.21 -23.61
CA SER A 618 13.45 -21.60 -24.93
C SER A 618 12.04 -20.97 -25.05
N GLU A 619 11.08 -21.36 -24.20
CA GLU A 619 9.72 -20.81 -24.20
C GLU A 619 9.66 -19.46 -23.45
N VAL A 620 10.52 -19.26 -22.43
CA VAL A 620 10.48 -18.11 -21.52
C VAL A 620 10.60 -16.75 -22.22
N PRO A 621 11.52 -16.57 -23.22
CA PRO A 621 11.65 -15.29 -23.93
C PRO A 621 10.36 -14.83 -24.62
N GLY A 622 9.62 -15.75 -25.24
CA GLY A 622 8.33 -15.45 -25.88
C GLY A 622 7.29 -15.01 -24.86
N VAL A 623 7.14 -15.76 -23.77
CA VAL A 623 6.16 -15.46 -22.72
C VAL A 623 6.41 -14.09 -22.07
N VAL A 624 7.67 -13.77 -21.74
CA VAL A 624 8.00 -12.48 -21.13
C VAL A 624 7.87 -11.34 -22.13
N ALA A 625 8.26 -11.55 -23.39
CA ALA A 625 8.09 -10.54 -24.44
C ALA A 625 6.61 -10.20 -24.71
N ASP A 626 5.75 -11.21 -24.76
CA ASP A 626 4.29 -11.04 -24.88
C ASP A 626 3.71 -10.27 -23.68
N HIS A 627 4.18 -10.59 -22.44
CA HIS A 627 3.78 -9.86 -21.24
C HIS A 627 4.15 -8.37 -21.31
N LEU A 628 5.34 -8.06 -21.80
CA LEU A 628 5.86 -6.69 -21.89
C LEU A 628 5.40 -5.96 -23.16
N GLY A 629 4.69 -6.64 -24.08
CA GLY A 629 4.27 -6.05 -25.35
C GLY A 629 5.43 -5.71 -26.29
N VAL A 630 6.56 -6.45 -26.23
CA VAL A 630 7.76 -6.22 -27.02
C VAL A 630 8.07 -7.43 -27.93
N ALA A 631 8.87 -7.21 -28.96
CA ALA A 631 9.35 -8.33 -29.78
C ALA A 631 10.30 -9.24 -28.99
N SER A 632 10.14 -10.57 -29.12
CA SER A 632 11.03 -11.53 -28.46
C SER A 632 12.45 -11.41 -29.00
N PRO A 633 13.47 -11.24 -28.13
CA PRO A 633 14.86 -11.13 -28.56
C PRO A 633 15.39 -12.46 -29.09
N LYS A 634 16.32 -12.42 -30.06
CA LYS A 634 16.90 -13.61 -30.68
C LYS A 634 18.32 -13.90 -30.19
N GLN A 635 19.02 -12.92 -29.65
CA GLN A 635 20.41 -13.01 -29.19
C GLN A 635 20.76 -11.90 -28.23
N CYS A 636 21.84 -12.06 -27.49
CA CYS A 636 22.38 -11.06 -26.58
C CYS A 636 21.34 -10.41 -25.64
N ALA A 637 20.57 -11.26 -24.96
CA ALA A 637 19.52 -10.82 -24.07
C ALA A 637 19.52 -11.59 -22.76
N LEU A 638 19.10 -10.91 -21.70
CA LEU A 638 18.76 -11.50 -20.41
C LEU A 638 17.26 -11.37 -20.21
N ILE A 639 16.59 -12.48 -19.94
CA ILE A 639 15.15 -12.54 -19.66
C ILE A 639 14.97 -13.01 -18.23
N ALA A 640 14.12 -12.30 -17.44
CA ALA A 640 13.88 -12.63 -16.05
C ALA A 640 12.39 -12.50 -15.70
N ALA A 641 11.87 -13.48 -14.95
CA ALA A 641 10.54 -13.45 -14.35
C ALA A 641 10.57 -14.08 -12.96
N ALA A 642 9.67 -13.64 -12.09
CA ALA A 642 9.54 -14.17 -10.73
C ALA A 642 8.07 -14.26 -10.33
N GLU A 643 7.75 -15.27 -9.52
CA GLU A 643 6.46 -15.46 -8.89
C GLU A 643 6.67 -16.04 -7.50
N ALA A 644 6.15 -15.37 -6.48
CA ALA A 644 6.34 -15.77 -5.07
C ALA A 644 7.81 -16.14 -4.77
N GLU A 645 8.10 -17.39 -4.39
CA GLU A 645 9.46 -17.90 -4.11
C GLU A 645 10.26 -18.27 -5.36
N ARG A 646 9.60 -18.42 -6.52
CA ARG A 646 10.20 -18.94 -7.76
C ARG A 646 10.78 -17.81 -8.62
N THR A 647 11.88 -18.10 -9.27
CA THR A 647 12.52 -17.19 -10.21
C THR A 647 13.06 -17.97 -11.41
N VAL A 648 12.90 -17.44 -12.60
CA VAL A 648 13.52 -17.95 -13.82
C VAL A 648 14.35 -16.87 -14.48
N VAL A 649 15.56 -17.20 -14.88
CA VAL A 649 16.48 -16.33 -15.61
C VAL A 649 17.00 -17.09 -16.84
N VAL A 650 16.89 -16.46 -18.02
CA VAL A 650 17.36 -17.02 -19.28
C VAL A 650 18.29 -16.07 -19.98
N ALA A 651 19.46 -16.54 -20.37
CA ALA A 651 20.44 -15.81 -21.16
C ALA A 651 20.45 -16.32 -22.62
N LEU A 652 20.37 -15.38 -23.55
CA LEU A 652 20.57 -15.63 -24.99
C LEU A 652 21.95 -15.11 -25.38
N GLY A 653 22.81 -16.03 -25.85
CA GLY A 653 24.16 -15.69 -26.31
C GLY A 653 24.17 -15.05 -27.70
N PRO A 654 25.37 -14.62 -28.21
CA PRO A 654 25.47 -13.87 -29.46
C PRO A 654 25.13 -14.70 -30.74
N ARG A 655 25.04 -16.03 -30.63
CA ARG A 655 24.60 -16.92 -31.72
C ARG A 655 23.24 -17.54 -31.43
N GLY A 656 22.45 -16.97 -30.51
CA GLY A 656 21.15 -17.50 -30.12
C GLY A 656 21.21 -18.73 -29.18
N GLN A 657 22.38 -19.01 -28.55
CA GLN A 657 22.47 -20.05 -27.53
C GLN A 657 21.56 -19.70 -26.35
N VAL A 658 20.77 -20.65 -25.91
CA VAL A 658 19.85 -20.50 -24.79
C VAL A 658 20.44 -21.21 -23.57
N LEU A 659 20.64 -20.48 -22.49
CA LEU A 659 21.03 -21.02 -21.20
C LEU A 659 20.09 -20.47 -20.13
N GLY A 660 19.50 -21.35 -19.31
CA GLY A 660 18.54 -20.95 -18.29
C GLY A 660 18.91 -21.42 -16.89
N HIS A 661 18.32 -20.77 -15.93
CA HIS A 661 18.37 -21.11 -14.51
C HIS A 661 16.99 -20.90 -13.89
N HIS A 662 16.54 -21.89 -13.13
CA HIS A 662 15.33 -21.79 -12.30
C HIS A 662 15.72 -21.97 -10.84
N ASP A 663 15.20 -21.14 -9.96
CA ASP A 663 15.35 -21.22 -8.51
C ASP A 663 13.97 -21.10 -7.83
N ALA A 664 13.70 -22.00 -6.88
CA ALA A 664 12.51 -22.03 -6.04
C ALA A 664 12.85 -22.04 -4.54
N SER A 665 14.09 -21.65 -4.20
CA SER A 665 14.60 -21.74 -2.82
C SER A 665 14.51 -20.42 -2.04
N ARG A 666 14.08 -19.34 -2.68
CA ARG A 666 14.04 -18.01 -2.08
C ARG A 666 13.13 -17.97 -0.85
N LYS A 667 13.62 -17.39 0.24
CA LYS A 667 12.92 -17.30 1.54
C LYS A 667 12.45 -15.88 1.88
N GLU A 668 12.93 -14.87 1.11
CA GLU A 668 12.61 -13.47 1.33
C GLU A 668 12.09 -12.83 0.05
N PRO A 669 11.26 -11.80 0.15
CA PRO A 669 10.85 -11.00 -0.99
C PRO A 669 12.06 -10.43 -1.74
N LEU A 670 11.88 -10.15 -3.02
CA LEU A 670 12.91 -9.53 -3.84
C LEU A 670 13.18 -8.10 -3.36
N GLY A 671 14.45 -7.78 -3.09
CA GLY A 671 14.91 -6.43 -2.74
C GLY A 671 14.99 -5.50 -3.94
N ASP A 672 15.33 -4.22 -3.69
CA ASP A 672 15.59 -3.23 -4.77
C ASP A 672 16.89 -3.50 -5.54
N ASP A 673 17.79 -4.31 -4.98
CA ASP A 673 19.02 -4.78 -5.58
C ASP A 673 18.92 -6.27 -5.89
N LEU A 674 19.06 -6.63 -7.15
CA LEU A 674 19.01 -8.01 -7.65
C LEU A 674 20.41 -8.61 -7.87
N SER A 675 21.46 -8.04 -7.26
CA SER A 675 22.81 -8.58 -7.33
C SER A 675 22.83 -10.03 -6.84
N GLY A 676 23.41 -10.92 -7.67
CA GLY A 676 23.48 -12.36 -7.38
C GLY A 676 22.27 -13.17 -7.89
N LEU A 677 21.20 -12.53 -8.41
CA LEU A 677 20.07 -13.25 -8.99
C LEU A 677 20.47 -14.03 -10.27
N VAL A 678 21.42 -13.51 -11.04
CA VAL A 678 21.89 -14.13 -12.29
C VAL A 678 23.14 -14.96 -12.01
N PRO A 679 23.09 -16.30 -12.19
CA PRO A 679 24.26 -17.16 -11.95
C PRO A 679 25.43 -16.86 -12.88
N GLU A 680 26.67 -17.07 -12.39
CA GLU A 680 27.90 -16.76 -13.09
C GLU A 680 28.01 -17.43 -14.47
N LYS A 681 27.49 -18.64 -14.64
CA LYS A 681 27.48 -19.34 -15.95
C LYS A 681 26.68 -18.59 -17.03
N LEU A 682 25.59 -17.89 -16.64
CA LEU A 682 24.78 -17.07 -17.55
C LEU A 682 25.53 -15.75 -17.86
N LEU A 683 26.15 -15.15 -16.85
CA LEU A 683 26.98 -13.96 -17.01
C LEU A 683 28.16 -14.23 -17.97
N THR A 684 28.79 -15.40 -17.86
CA THR A 684 29.87 -15.81 -18.75
C THR A 684 29.44 -15.87 -20.21
N LEU A 685 28.25 -16.40 -20.48
CA LEU A 685 27.66 -16.41 -21.83
C LEU A 685 27.42 -14.98 -22.34
N LEU A 686 26.85 -14.10 -21.48
CA LEU A 686 26.50 -12.74 -21.86
C LEU A 686 27.71 -11.79 -22.00
N ARG A 687 28.85 -12.06 -21.34
CA ARG A 687 30.09 -11.27 -21.49
C ARG A 687 30.62 -11.29 -22.92
N SER A 688 30.27 -12.26 -23.73
CA SER A 688 30.60 -12.32 -25.16
C SER A 688 29.75 -11.37 -26.03
N CYS A 689 28.75 -10.74 -25.47
CA CYS A 689 27.86 -9.80 -26.13
C CYS A 689 28.40 -8.36 -26.02
N PRO A 690 28.41 -7.58 -27.11
CA PRO A 690 28.83 -6.19 -27.08
C PRO A 690 27.85 -5.31 -26.28
N ARG A 691 26.58 -5.70 -26.27
CA ARG A 691 25.46 -5.10 -25.50
C ARG A 691 24.45 -6.19 -25.16
N VAL A 692 23.84 -6.12 -23.99
CA VAL A 692 22.77 -7.02 -23.53
C VAL A 692 21.45 -6.27 -23.39
N GLU A 693 20.41 -6.76 -24.04
CA GLU A 693 19.02 -6.32 -23.79
C GLU A 693 18.44 -7.08 -22.59
N VAL A 694 17.78 -6.37 -21.67
CA VAL A 694 17.17 -6.97 -20.49
C VAL A 694 15.64 -6.88 -20.62
N LEU A 695 14.99 -8.04 -20.60
CA LEU A 695 13.54 -8.19 -20.51
C LEU A 695 13.23 -8.74 -19.12
N ALA A 696 12.80 -7.88 -18.20
CA ALA A 696 12.42 -8.29 -16.86
C ALA A 696 10.94 -8.03 -16.65
N ALA A 697 10.19 -9.08 -16.36
CA ALA A 697 8.78 -8.94 -16.00
C ALA A 697 8.65 -8.36 -14.57
N PRO A 698 7.60 -7.57 -14.26
CA PRO A 698 7.33 -7.18 -12.88
C PRO A 698 7.30 -8.42 -11.95
N PRO A 699 7.80 -8.30 -10.73
CA PRO A 699 8.34 -7.15 -10.03
C PRO A 699 9.87 -6.98 -10.22
N LEU A 700 10.49 -7.55 -11.23
CA LEU A 700 11.94 -7.48 -11.48
C LEU A 700 12.34 -6.27 -12.36
N ASP A 701 11.37 -5.67 -13.04
CA ASP A 701 11.59 -4.52 -13.90
C ASP A 701 12.04 -3.28 -13.10
N SER A 702 12.83 -2.43 -13.76
CA SER A 702 13.35 -1.19 -13.15
C SER A 702 14.15 -1.37 -11.85
N ARG A 703 14.75 -2.54 -11.62
CA ARG A 703 15.64 -2.83 -10.51
C ARG A 703 17.10 -2.90 -10.92
N SER A 704 17.99 -2.50 -10.04
CA SER A 704 19.44 -2.57 -10.26
C SER A 704 19.99 -3.96 -9.94
N GLY A 705 21.22 -4.23 -10.38
CA GLY A 705 21.98 -5.40 -9.97
C GLY A 705 21.77 -6.66 -10.81
N LEU A 706 20.85 -6.69 -11.81
CA LEU A 706 20.70 -7.87 -12.68
C LEU A 706 21.98 -8.23 -13.44
N LEU A 707 22.68 -7.23 -13.93
CA LEU A 707 23.96 -7.42 -14.61
C LEU A 707 25.06 -6.55 -13.98
N PRO A 708 26.30 -7.04 -13.96
CA PRO A 708 27.43 -6.31 -13.41
C PRO A 708 27.69 -4.97 -14.10
N PRO A 709 28.27 -3.98 -13.40
CA PRO A 709 28.51 -2.63 -13.95
C PRO A 709 29.50 -2.62 -15.13
N GLU A 710 30.30 -3.68 -15.28
CA GLU A 710 31.26 -3.86 -16.37
C GLU A 710 30.60 -4.25 -17.69
N MET A 711 29.35 -4.64 -17.67
CA MET A 711 28.59 -5.00 -18.87
C MET A 711 27.83 -3.79 -19.42
N ALA A 712 27.73 -3.69 -20.74
CA ALA A 712 26.87 -2.70 -21.40
C ALA A 712 25.47 -3.31 -21.57
N TRP A 713 24.47 -2.72 -20.91
CA TRP A 713 23.10 -3.25 -20.96
C TRP A 713 22.02 -2.19 -20.76
N SER A 714 20.81 -2.50 -21.21
CA SER A 714 19.63 -1.63 -21.06
C SER A 714 18.37 -2.46 -20.86
N TYR A 715 17.38 -1.89 -20.18
CA TYR A 715 16.01 -2.42 -20.16
C TYR A 715 15.33 -2.15 -21.50
N ARG A 716 14.68 -3.18 -22.04
CA ARG A 716 13.79 -3.05 -23.20
C ARG A 716 12.42 -2.60 -22.76
N VAL A 717 11.89 -1.54 -23.37
CA VAL A 717 10.56 -0.99 -23.09
C VAL A 717 9.69 -1.05 -24.36
N ALA A 718 8.38 -1.32 -24.19
CA ALA A 718 7.42 -1.21 -25.30
C ALA A 718 7.28 0.26 -25.72
N MET A 719 7.24 0.49 -27.02
CA MET A 719 6.94 1.80 -27.61
C MET A 719 5.47 1.81 -28.06
N ASP A 720 4.69 2.78 -27.57
CA ASP A 720 3.26 2.91 -27.93
C ASP A 720 3.03 3.20 -29.41
N ALA A 721 4.01 3.71 -30.12
CA ALA A 721 4.01 3.87 -31.56
C ALA A 721 5.43 3.78 -32.10
N SER A 722 5.67 2.96 -33.12
CA SER A 722 6.88 3.07 -33.92
C SER A 722 6.93 4.47 -34.52
N PRO A 723 8.01 5.25 -34.29
CA PRO A 723 8.14 6.53 -34.94
C PRO A 723 8.12 6.29 -36.47
N GLU A 724 7.20 6.91 -37.17
CA GLU A 724 7.32 6.93 -38.61
C GLU A 724 8.68 7.53 -38.99
N PRO A 725 9.45 6.85 -39.85
CA PRO A 725 10.78 7.36 -40.21
C PRO A 725 10.63 8.75 -40.85
N LYS A 726 11.06 9.78 -40.11
CA LYS A 726 11.05 11.15 -40.61
C LYS A 726 12.01 11.27 -41.78
N LYS A 727 11.60 11.88 -42.86
CA LYS A 727 12.40 12.12 -44.06
C LYS A 727 13.65 13.00 -43.81
N LYS A 728 13.67 13.77 -42.72
CA LYS A 728 14.84 14.54 -42.24
C LYS A 728 14.89 14.56 -40.70
N PRO A 729 16.06 14.34 -40.08
CA PRO A 729 16.21 14.52 -38.64
C PRO A 729 15.92 16.00 -38.28
N PRO A 730 15.30 16.28 -37.16
CA PRO A 730 15.10 17.64 -36.68
C PRO A 730 16.48 18.31 -36.40
N PRO A 731 16.56 19.63 -36.42
CA PRO A 731 17.77 20.35 -36.02
C PRO A 731 18.07 20.03 -34.55
N PRO A 732 19.37 19.83 -34.20
CA PRO A 732 19.74 19.53 -32.82
C PRO A 732 19.27 20.60 -31.84
N LEU A 733 18.49 20.19 -30.84
CA LEU A 733 18.00 21.04 -29.75
C LEU A 733 18.27 20.34 -28.41
N HIS A 734 19.06 20.98 -27.57
CA HIS A 734 19.35 20.54 -26.22
C HIS A 734 18.51 21.33 -25.21
N VAL A 735 17.63 20.65 -24.49
CA VAL A 735 16.78 21.24 -23.44
C VAL A 735 17.35 20.86 -22.08
N VAL A 736 17.65 21.86 -21.25
CA VAL A 736 18.14 21.70 -19.89
C VAL A 736 17.10 22.27 -18.91
N VAL A 737 16.69 21.47 -17.93
CA VAL A 737 15.81 21.88 -16.83
C VAL A 737 16.63 21.83 -15.56
N ALA A 738 17.01 22.98 -15.03
CA ALA A 738 17.91 23.09 -13.88
C ALA A 738 17.55 24.29 -12.99
N ASN A 739 18.14 24.34 -11.79
CA ASN A 739 17.96 25.47 -10.86
C ASN A 739 16.48 25.81 -10.60
N VAL A 740 15.66 24.77 -10.49
CA VAL A 740 14.18 24.88 -10.43
C VAL A 740 13.73 25.48 -9.09
N GLU A 741 12.79 26.42 -9.15
CA GLU A 741 12.14 26.98 -7.96
C GLU A 741 10.92 26.13 -7.56
N THR A 742 11.14 25.15 -6.68
CA THR A 742 10.09 24.23 -6.23
C THR A 742 9.14 24.89 -5.21
N PRO A 743 7.87 24.42 -5.09
CA PRO A 743 6.94 24.95 -4.09
C PRO A 743 7.52 24.84 -2.67
N SER A 744 7.46 25.93 -1.89
CA SER A 744 7.95 25.99 -0.50
C SER A 744 7.27 24.97 0.43
N GLY A 745 6.01 24.61 0.14
CA GLY A 745 5.24 23.61 0.90
C GLY A 745 5.80 22.18 0.83
N LEU A 746 6.73 21.89 -0.11
CA LEU A 746 7.38 20.57 -0.20
C LEU A 746 8.54 20.40 0.78
N GLY A 747 9.03 21.49 1.39
CA GLY A 747 10.17 21.42 2.33
C GLY A 747 11.47 20.90 1.70
N LEU A 748 11.64 21.01 0.37
CA LEU A 748 12.83 20.55 -0.35
C LEU A 748 13.97 21.53 -0.19
N ALA A 749 15.16 21.01 0.11
CA ALA A 749 16.38 21.84 0.16
C ALA A 749 16.69 22.39 -1.25
N ARG A 750 17.30 23.58 -1.32
CA ARG A 750 17.75 24.10 -2.61
C ARG A 750 18.93 23.27 -3.13
N LEU A 751 18.84 22.79 -4.36
CA LEU A 751 19.94 22.09 -5.01
C LEU A 751 21.09 23.06 -5.28
N SER A 752 22.31 22.52 -5.35
CA SER A 752 23.48 23.27 -5.78
C SER A 752 23.27 23.81 -7.19
N SER A 753 23.71 25.08 -7.44
CA SER A 753 23.57 25.69 -8.75
C SER A 753 24.23 24.83 -9.84
N TRP A 754 23.50 24.56 -10.89
CA TRP A 754 23.99 23.82 -12.06
C TRP A 754 24.24 24.78 -13.21
N GLU A 755 25.46 24.74 -13.72
CA GLU A 755 25.82 25.46 -14.97
C GLU A 755 25.89 24.44 -16.09
N SER A 756 24.99 24.54 -17.04
CA SER A 756 24.96 23.67 -18.20
C SER A 756 26.13 23.96 -19.11
N THR A 757 26.84 22.92 -19.56
CA THR A 757 27.76 23.06 -20.68
C THR A 757 26.96 23.20 -21.98
N PRO A 758 27.22 24.24 -22.81
CA PRO A 758 26.55 24.39 -24.07
C PRO A 758 26.66 23.13 -24.94
N ALA A 759 25.62 22.84 -25.71
CA ALA A 759 25.69 21.75 -26.68
C ALA A 759 26.78 22.03 -27.70
N PRO A 760 27.63 21.04 -28.00
CA PRO A 760 28.71 21.27 -28.99
C PRO A 760 28.20 21.55 -30.41
N ILE A 761 26.96 21.14 -30.68
CA ILE A 761 26.28 21.35 -31.99
C ILE A 761 24.77 21.63 -31.70
N GLY A 762 24.22 22.68 -32.31
CA GLY A 762 22.78 23.01 -32.28
C GLY A 762 22.40 24.14 -31.33
N GLN A 763 21.10 24.26 -31.05
CA GLN A 763 20.54 25.23 -30.10
C GLN A 763 20.46 24.65 -28.72
N SER A 764 20.70 25.45 -27.68
CA SER A 764 20.46 25.11 -26.29
C SER A 764 19.34 25.99 -25.73
N MET A 765 18.43 25.38 -25.00
CA MET A 765 17.36 26.04 -24.27
C MET A 765 17.42 25.63 -22.81
N GLU A 766 17.58 26.59 -21.92
CA GLU A 766 17.54 26.38 -20.48
C GLU A 766 16.21 26.86 -19.90
N LEU A 767 15.59 26.02 -19.09
CA LEU A 767 14.41 26.34 -18.28
C LEU A 767 14.83 26.30 -16.82
N SER A 768 14.80 27.45 -16.14
CA SER A 768 15.27 27.59 -14.76
C SER A 768 14.35 28.48 -13.93
N GLY A 769 14.53 28.45 -12.59
CA GLY A 769 13.73 29.22 -11.63
C GLY A 769 12.24 28.96 -11.77
N ALA A 770 11.45 30.03 -11.72
CA ALA A 770 10.00 30.01 -11.90
C ALA A 770 9.54 29.70 -13.34
N GLN A 771 10.46 29.66 -14.32
CA GLN A 771 10.10 29.35 -15.71
C GLN A 771 10.04 27.85 -16.01
N ALA A 772 10.60 27.01 -15.15
CA ALA A 772 10.62 25.56 -15.29
C ALA A 772 9.28 24.93 -14.83
N THR A 773 8.17 25.35 -15.41
CA THR A 773 6.83 24.83 -15.10
C THR A 773 6.50 23.60 -15.95
N PRO A 774 5.60 22.69 -15.50
CA PRO A 774 5.24 21.47 -16.22
C PRO A 774 4.87 21.70 -17.68
N SER A 775 4.00 22.65 -17.98
CA SER A 775 3.54 22.92 -19.35
C SER A 775 4.67 23.42 -20.26
N ARG A 776 5.53 24.33 -19.76
CA ARG A 776 6.67 24.84 -20.52
C ARG A 776 7.73 23.77 -20.79
N VAL A 777 7.98 22.91 -19.78
CA VAL A 777 8.92 21.80 -19.94
C VAL A 777 8.40 20.81 -20.97
N LEU A 778 7.12 20.42 -20.93
CA LEU A 778 6.49 19.51 -21.91
C LEU A 778 6.54 20.10 -23.33
N GLU A 779 6.27 21.40 -23.50
CA GLU A 779 6.37 22.08 -24.79
C GLU A 779 7.79 22.07 -25.35
N ALA A 780 8.77 22.45 -24.53
CA ALA A 780 10.17 22.49 -24.95
C ALA A 780 10.70 21.10 -25.33
N MET A 781 10.35 20.05 -24.58
CA MET A 781 10.79 18.69 -24.84
C MET A 781 10.28 18.10 -26.15
N SER A 782 9.13 18.56 -26.68
CA SER A 782 8.48 17.96 -27.85
C SER A 782 9.40 17.86 -29.08
N ARG A 783 10.32 18.81 -29.29
CA ARG A 783 11.24 18.91 -30.44
C ARG A 783 12.70 18.62 -30.06
N ALA A 784 13.01 18.39 -28.79
CA ALA A 784 14.37 18.20 -28.30
C ALA A 784 15.00 16.93 -28.89
N THR A 785 16.32 16.97 -29.10
CA THR A 785 17.16 15.81 -29.41
C THR A 785 17.95 15.31 -28.20
N ASP A 786 18.11 16.18 -27.22
CA ASP A 786 18.72 15.90 -25.93
C ASP A 786 17.95 16.63 -24.83
N ILE A 787 17.67 15.94 -23.73
CA ILE A 787 16.95 16.49 -22.58
C ILE A 787 17.73 16.15 -21.32
N GLU A 788 17.96 17.16 -20.48
CA GLU A 788 18.72 17.01 -19.25
C GLU A 788 17.97 17.65 -18.07
N PHE A 789 17.71 16.85 -17.01
CA PHE A 789 17.07 17.34 -15.79
C PHE A 789 18.08 17.37 -14.65
N HIS A 790 18.12 18.48 -13.93
CA HIS A 790 18.78 18.65 -12.64
C HIS A 790 17.73 19.21 -11.67
N ALA A 791 16.91 18.34 -11.13
CA ALA A 791 15.73 18.71 -10.33
C ALA A 791 15.45 17.65 -9.28
N HIS A 792 14.65 17.98 -8.27
CA HIS A 792 14.24 16.99 -7.28
C HIS A 792 13.34 15.90 -7.88
N GLY A 793 13.69 14.65 -7.63
CA GLY A 793 12.78 13.53 -7.75
C GLY A 793 12.05 13.33 -6.42
N VAL A 794 10.74 13.32 -6.42
CA VAL A 794 9.92 13.15 -5.23
C VAL A 794 8.89 12.05 -5.43
N VAL A 795 8.56 11.35 -4.34
CA VAL A 795 7.44 10.39 -4.31
C VAL A 795 6.25 11.11 -3.68
N ASP A 796 5.40 11.69 -4.54
CA ASP A 796 4.13 12.28 -4.12
C ASP A 796 2.98 11.39 -4.56
N ARG A 797 2.49 10.58 -3.64
CA ARG A 797 1.43 9.60 -3.91
C ARG A 797 0.06 10.22 -4.19
N SER A 798 -0.10 11.52 -3.92
CA SER A 798 -1.32 12.25 -4.31
C SER A 798 -1.34 12.56 -5.81
N LEU A 799 -0.18 12.57 -6.46
CA LEU A 799 -0.02 12.89 -7.87
C LEU A 799 0.23 11.66 -8.74
N SER A 800 1.03 10.69 -8.25
CA SER A 800 1.46 9.55 -9.05
C SER A 800 1.91 8.38 -8.16
N GLU A 801 1.74 7.16 -8.67
CA GLU A 801 2.27 5.93 -8.05
C GLU A 801 3.79 5.81 -8.23
N ALA A 802 4.30 6.34 -9.32
CA ALA A 802 5.73 6.45 -9.62
C ALA A 802 6.28 7.80 -9.13
N PRO A 803 7.60 7.90 -8.91
CA PRO A 803 8.23 9.18 -8.63
C PRO A 803 7.93 10.23 -9.70
N VAL A 804 7.88 11.49 -9.30
CA VAL A 804 7.67 12.64 -10.17
C VAL A 804 8.87 13.57 -10.10
N ILE A 805 9.09 14.40 -11.13
CA ILE A 805 10.07 15.48 -11.08
C ILE A 805 9.36 16.74 -10.57
N ALA A 806 9.86 17.30 -9.46
CA ALA A 806 9.35 18.55 -8.91
C ALA A 806 9.84 19.73 -9.74
N LEU A 807 8.91 20.51 -10.28
CA LEU A 807 9.11 21.68 -11.11
C LEU A 807 8.56 22.94 -10.41
N ALA A 808 8.71 24.09 -11.05
CA ALA A 808 8.10 25.32 -10.58
C ALA A 808 6.57 25.24 -10.71
N PRO A 809 5.81 25.76 -9.73
CA PRO A 809 4.36 25.67 -9.75
C PRO A 809 3.75 26.54 -10.89
N GLU A 810 2.73 26.02 -11.51
CA GLU A 810 1.85 26.79 -12.40
C GLU A 810 0.83 27.60 -11.60
N TYR A 811 0.07 28.45 -12.29
CA TYR A 811 -0.95 29.29 -11.67
C TYR A 811 -2.03 28.47 -10.93
N ASP A 812 -2.34 27.28 -11.43
CA ASP A 812 -3.30 26.34 -10.81
C ASP A 812 -2.67 25.45 -9.72
N GLY A 813 -1.40 25.67 -9.39
CA GLY A 813 -0.65 24.94 -8.37
C GLY A 813 -0.03 23.63 -8.83
N ARG A 814 -0.17 23.21 -10.09
CA ARG A 814 0.52 22.03 -10.64
C ARG A 814 2.03 22.30 -10.68
N TYR A 815 2.80 21.39 -10.13
CA TYR A 815 4.27 21.54 -10.03
C TYR A 815 5.06 20.29 -10.47
N ALA A 816 4.38 19.19 -10.80
CA ALA A 816 5.03 17.92 -11.03
C ALA A 816 4.99 17.48 -12.49
N LEU A 817 6.12 16.99 -13.00
CA LEU A 817 6.16 16.21 -14.23
C LEU A 817 5.90 14.73 -13.86
N THR A 818 4.76 14.22 -14.29
CA THR A 818 4.31 12.85 -14.02
C THR A 818 4.42 11.96 -15.26
N SER A 819 4.45 10.64 -15.06
CA SER A 819 4.38 9.66 -16.15
C SER A 819 3.10 9.82 -16.99
N GLU A 820 1.97 10.19 -16.37
CA GLU A 820 0.70 10.41 -17.07
C GLU A 820 0.73 11.65 -17.98
N ALA A 821 1.40 12.73 -17.55
CA ALA A 821 1.57 13.91 -18.38
C ALA A 821 2.44 13.59 -19.61
N LEU A 822 3.45 12.76 -19.46
CA LEU A 822 4.32 12.33 -20.58
C LEU A 822 3.59 11.48 -21.61
N LYS A 823 2.63 10.65 -21.24
CA LYS A 823 1.81 9.86 -22.19
C LYS A 823 1.00 10.72 -23.17
N GLN A 824 0.76 11.99 -22.83
CA GLN A 824 0.01 12.92 -23.67
C GLN A 824 0.90 13.69 -24.66
N VAL A 825 2.22 13.50 -24.60
CA VAL A 825 3.20 14.22 -25.40
C VAL A 825 3.91 13.26 -26.34
N ARG A 826 4.22 13.74 -27.58
CA ARG A 826 5.07 13.02 -28.52
C ARG A 826 6.42 13.74 -28.64
N LEU A 827 7.49 13.01 -28.37
CA LEU A 827 8.86 13.52 -28.47
C LEU A 827 9.39 13.31 -29.92
N GLU A 828 9.11 14.29 -30.75
CA GLU A 828 9.40 14.22 -32.19
C GLU A 828 10.89 14.15 -32.53
N GLY A 829 11.76 14.66 -31.65
CA GLY A 829 13.20 14.64 -31.81
C GLY A 829 13.87 13.31 -31.47
N SER A 830 13.11 12.34 -30.95
CA SER A 830 13.64 11.08 -30.42
C SER A 830 14.85 11.27 -29.47
N PRO A 831 14.66 12.04 -28.37
CA PRO A 831 15.78 12.53 -27.57
C PRO A 831 16.47 11.42 -26.80
N VAL A 832 17.73 11.70 -26.41
CA VAL A 832 18.38 11.10 -25.24
C VAL A 832 17.96 11.90 -24.02
N VAL A 833 17.47 11.22 -22.98
CA VAL A 833 16.96 11.85 -21.75
C VAL A 833 17.84 11.46 -20.57
N LEU A 834 18.36 12.44 -19.84
CA LEU A 834 19.15 12.29 -18.64
C LEU A 834 18.36 12.82 -17.45
N LEU A 835 17.91 11.90 -16.57
CA LEU A 835 17.11 12.26 -15.38
C LEU A 835 18.04 12.37 -14.15
N GLY A 836 18.68 13.52 -13.98
CA GLY A 836 19.44 13.88 -12.79
C GLY A 836 18.49 14.23 -11.62
N ALA A 837 17.66 13.27 -11.23
CA ALA A 837 16.68 13.39 -10.17
C ALA A 837 16.70 12.14 -9.28
N CYS A 838 16.52 12.33 -7.96
CA CYS A 838 16.49 11.25 -6.99
C CYS A 838 15.41 10.21 -7.30
N SER A 839 15.78 8.94 -7.22
CA SER A 839 14.84 7.81 -7.33
C SER A 839 13.92 7.80 -8.57
N ALA A 840 14.26 8.52 -9.65
CA ALA A 840 13.40 8.73 -10.83
C ALA A 840 13.02 7.43 -11.57
N ALA A 841 13.80 6.35 -11.40
CA ALA A 841 13.53 5.02 -11.95
C ALA A 841 12.93 4.04 -10.92
N ARG A 842 12.73 4.46 -9.67
CA ARG A 842 12.24 3.56 -8.62
C ARG A 842 10.77 3.22 -8.84
N LEU A 843 10.43 1.93 -8.83
CA LEU A 843 9.06 1.45 -8.87
C LEU A 843 8.71 0.68 -7.61
N PRO A 844 7.46 0.77 -7.14
CA PRO A 844 6.91 -0.20 -6.18
C PRO A 844 6.92 -1.61 -6.78
N PRO A 845 6.96 -2.67 -5.96
CA PRO A 845 6.99 -4.05 -6.43
C PRO A 845 5.61 -4.54 -6.91
N PHE A 846 4.98 -3.82 -7.84
CA PHE A 846 3.69 -4.22 -8.41
C PHE A 846 3.80 -5.53 -9.18
N LEU A 847 2.72 -6.30 -9.24
CA LEU A 847 2.63 -7.52 -10.05
C LEU A 847 2.47 -7.20 -11.54
N HIS A 848 1.82 -6.09 -11.86
CA HIS A 848 1.59 -5.62 -13.22
C HIS A 848 2.59 -4.51 -13.60
N GLN A 849 2.73 -4.30 -14.89
CA GLN A 849 3.59 -3.25 -15.43
C GLN A 849 3.01 -1.86 -15.09
N THR A 850 3.83 -1.03 -14.45
CA THR A 850 3.52 0.37 -14.13
C THR A 850 4.37 1.28 -15.02
N SER A 851 3.81 2.39 -15.48
CA SER A 851 4.61 3.39 -16.22
C SER A 851 5.48 4.20 -15.26
N SER A 852 6.76 3.86 -15.19
CA SER A 852 7.78 4.74 -14.59
C SER A 852 8.02 5.97 -15.47
N LEU A 853 8.65 7.02 -14.92
CA LEU A 853 9.08 8.16 -15.74
C LEU A 853 9.96 7.72 -16.93
N PRO A 854 11.01 6.88 -16.77
CA PRO A 854 11.80 6.39 -17.89
C PRO A 854 10.96 5.67 -18.95
N GLN A 855 10.06 4.78 -18.53
CA GLN A 855 9.20 4.04 -19.45
C GLN A 855 8.23 4.98 -20.20
N ALA A 856 7.67 5.98 -19.51
CA ALA A 856 6.80 6.97 -20.13
C ALA A 856 7.56 7.84 -21.16
N PHE A 857 8.82 8.20 -20.89
CA PHE A 857 9.66 8.91 -21.85
C PHE A 857 9.94 8.07 -23.11
N VAL A 858 10.26 6.76 -22.94
CA VAL A 858 10.46 5.84 -24.09
C VAL A 858 9.14 5.71 -24.86
N GLY A 859 8.01 5.49 -24.19
CA GLY A 859 6.69 5.44 -24.80
C GLY A 859 6.34 6.72 -25.57
N ALA A 860 6.72 7.90 -25.06
CA ALA A 860 6.55 9.19 -25.72
C ALA A 860 7.50 9.38 -26.94
N GLY A 861 8.50 8.52 -27.16
CA GLY A 861 9.40 8.56 -28.31
C GLY A 861 10.87 8.84 -28.00
N ALA A 862 11.31 8.84 -26.74
CA ALA A 862 12.72 8.94 -26.41
C ALA A 862 13.48 7.68 -26.86
N ARG A 863 14.66 7.85 -27.44
CA ARG A 863 15.51 6.70 -27.90
C ARG A 863 16.30 6.06 -26.77
N ALA A 864 16.57 6.79 -25.68
CA ALA A 864 17.32 6.33 -24.52
C ALA A 864 17.02 7.21 -23.30
N VAL A 865 16.79 6.60 -22.13
CA VAL A 865 16.53 7.34 -20.89
C VAL A 865 17.41 6.79 -19.78
N PHE A 866 18.12 7.66 -19.11
CA PHE A 866 18.99 7.36 -17.97
C PHE A 866 18.36 7.88 -16.69
N ALA A 867 18.22 7.02 -15.69
CA ALA A 867 17.59 7.40 -14.41
C ALA A 867 18.13 6.53 -13.26
N ALA A 868 18.19 7.11 -12.06
CA ALA A 868 18.60 6.41 -10.87
C ALA A 868 17.43 5.76 -10.12
N THR A 869 17.67 4.59 -9.51
CA THR A 869 16.70 3.92 -8.62
C THR A 869 16.83 4.33 -7.15
N VAL A 870 17.83 5.15 -6.83
CA VAL A 870 18.16 5.63 -5.48
C VAL A 870 18.31 7.15 -5.48
N ASP A 871 18.43 7.71 -4.29
CA ASP A 871 18.79 9.12 -4.16
C ASP A 871 20.24 9.35 -4.60
N ILE A 872 20.46 10.42 -5.31
CA ILE A 872 21.74 10.78 -5.91
C ILE A 872 22.22 12.14 -5.37
N PRO A 873 23.55 12.34 -5.23
CA PRO A 873 24.08 13.62 -4.77
C PRO A 873 23.92 14.71 -5.84
N ASP A 874 23.91 15.97 -5.43
CA ASP A 874 23.83 17.14 -6.34
C ASP A 874 24.94 17.11 -7.42
N SER A 875 26.11 16.54 -7.08
CA SER A 875 27.22 16.37 -8.03
C SER A 875 26.96 15.34 -9.13
N ALA A 876 25.86 14.60 -9.09
CA ALA A 876 25.51 13.58 -10.09
C ALA A 876 25.34 14.15 -11.51
N GLY A 877 25.04 15.44 -11.64
CA GLY A 877 24.97 16.10 -12.93
C GLY A 877 26.24 15.89 -13.78
N ARG A 878 27.44 15.91 -13.18
CA ARG A 878 28.69 15.65 -13.89
C ARG A 878 28.82 14.22 -14.45
N PHE A 879 28.20 13.25 -13.77
CA PHE A 879 28.10 11.88 -14.27
C PHE A 879 27.22 11.81 -15.54
N PHE A 880 26.06 12.41 -15.51
CA PHE A 880 25.16 12.44 -16.65
C PHE A 880 25.75 13.22 -17.82
N GLN A 881 26.43 14.33 -17.55
CA GLN A 881 27.19 15.08 -18.56
C GLN A 881 28.23 14.18 -19.23
N GLY A 882 29.02 13.42 -18.47
CA GLY A 882 30.02 12.49 -19.02
C GLY A 882 29.41 11.40 -19.90
N VAL A 883 28.22 10.88 -19.54
CA VAL A 883 27.44 9.94 -20.37
C VAL A 883 27.06 10.62 -21.71
N ARG A 884 26.51 11.83 -21.66
CA ARG A 884 26.12 12.61 -22.86
C ARG A 884 27.32 12.85 -23.80
N GLU A 885 28.43 13.31 -23.27
CA GLU A 885 29.64 13.57 -24.05
C GLU A 885 30.12 12.32 -24.81
N ARG A 886 30.09 11.15 -24.18
CA ARG A 886 30.43 9.88 -24.82
C ARG A 886 29.45 9.49 -25.94
N ILE A 887 28.16 9.75 -25.76
CA ILE A 887 27.13 9.49 -26.79
C ILE A 887 27.39 10.42 -27.99
N HIS A 888 27.67 11.68 -27.75
CA HIS A 888 28.02 12.65 -28.84
C HIS A 888 29.35 12.29 -29.52
N ALA A 889 30.28 11.65 -28.82
CA ALA A 889 31.49 11.09 -29.41
C ALA A 889 31.27 9.77 -30.20
N GLY A 890 30.00 9.31 -30.35
CA GLY A 890 29.63 8.16 -31.16
C GLY A 890 29.45 6.84 -30.39
N ALA A 891 29.55 6.83 -29.04
CA ALA A 891 29.27 5.63 -28.26
C ALA A 891 27.77 5.35 -28.23
N THR A 892 27.40 4.08 -28.24
CA THR A 892 25.98 3.69 -27.97
C THR A 892 25.63 4.01 -26.52
N PRO A 893 24.34 4.28 -26.19
CA PRO A 893 23.91 4.65 -24.82
C PRO A 893 24.39 3.66 -23.75
N ALA A 894 24.28 2.36 -23.98
CA ALA A 894 24.69 1.32 -23.04
C ALA A 894 26.22 1.29 -22.82
N VAL A 895 27.02 1.50 -23.88
CA VAL A 895 28.47 1.56 -23.81
C VAL A 895 28.93 2.84 -23.11
N ALA A 896 28.27 3.98 -23.37
CA ALA A 896 28.53 5.25 -22.71
C ALA A 896 28.31 5.16 -21.19
N LEU A 897 27.17 4.59 -20.79
CA LEU A 897 26.84 4.38 -19.38
C LEU A 897 27.86 3.49 -18.67
N ARG A 898 28.21 2.33 -19.28
CA ARG A 898 29.22 1.43 -18.74
C ARG A 898 30.56 2.15 -18.52
N ALA A 899 31.01 2.85 -19.54
CA ALA A 899 32.33 3.53 -19.50
C ALA A 899 32.38 4.60 -18.41
N GLU A 900 31.29 5.36 -18.24
CA GLU A 900 31.19 6.40 -17.24
C GLU A 900 31.07 5.83 -15.82
N ARG A 901 30.28 4.74 -15.62
CA ARG A 901 30.20 4.00 -14.36
C ARG A 901 31.60 3.55 -13.89
N LEU A 902 32.36 2.88 -14.79
CA LEU A 902 33.68 2.37 -14.47
C LEU A 902 34.67 3.49 -14.14
N ARG A 903 34.56 4.64 -14.81
CA ARG A 903 35.37 5.82 -14.50
C ARG A 903 35.05 6.31 -13.08
N TRP A 904 33.79 6.50 -12.74
CA TRP A 904 33.39 7.01 -11.44
C TRP A 904 33.70 6.04 -10.30
N LEU A 905 33.49 4.74 -10.49
CA LEU A 905 33.81 3.71 -9.47
C LEU A 905 35.30 3.67 -9.15
N ARG A 906 36.18 4.00 -10.13
CA ARG A 906 37.64 4.03 -9.95
C ARG A 906 38.11 5.37 -9.38
N ASP A 907 37.59 6.48 -9.91
CA ASP A 907 38.18 7.80 -9.73
C ASP A 907 37.51 8.63 -8.64
N VAL A 908 36.27 8.29 -8.25
CA VAL A 908 35.47 9.06 -7.29
C VAL A 908 35.10 8.23 -6.07
N LYS A 909 35.70 8.57 -4.92
CA LYS A 909 35.36 7.92 -3.65
C LYS A 909 33.91 8.20 -3.28
N GLY A 910 33.19 7.16 -2.85
CA GLY A 910 31.80 7.30 -2.34
C GLY A 910 30.73 7.41 -3.42
N ALA A 911 31.01 6.93 -4.66
CA ALA A 911 30.04 6.93 -5.74
C ALA A 911 29.39 5.56 -6.05
N PRO A 912 28.98 4.72 -5.06
CA PRO A 912 28.32 3.44 -5.34
C PRO A 912 26.96 3.61 -6.04
N TRP A 913 26.33 4.77 -5.91
CA TRP A 913 25.05 5.10 -6.53
C TRP A 913 25.09 5.02 -8.08
N VAL A 914 26.25 5.15 -8.73
CA VAL A 914 26.36 5.07 -10.19
C VAL A 914 25.97 3.68 -10.72
N THR A 915 26.08 2.62 -9.89
CA THR A 915 25.62 1.27 -10.24
C THR A 915 24.10 1.16 -10.25
N ARG A 916 23.42 2.14 -9.65
CA ARG A 916 21.96 2.23 -9.53
C ARG A 916 21.35 3.12 -10.61
N VAL A 917 22.13 3.69 -11.50
CA VAL A 917 21.64 4.39 -12.70
C VAL A 917 21.34 3.34 -13.76
N LEU A 918 20.11 3.32 -14.26
CA LEU A 918 19.62 2.40 -15.27
C LEU A 918 19.44 3.10 -16.62
N LEU A 919 19.49 2.31 -17.69
CA LEU A 919 19.20 2.73 -19.05
C LEU A 919 17.96 2.00 -19.57
N TYR A 920 17.05 2.75 -20.20
CA TYR A 920 15.83 2.26 -20.85
C TYR A 920 15.86 2.63 -22.34
N GLU A 921 15.58 1.62 -23.23
CA GLU A 921 15.57 1.78 -24.69
C GLU A 921 14.41 1.02 -25.34
#